data_c148b07e2c886e50d1950a09c528ab73
#
_entry.id   c148b07e2c886e50d1950a09c528ab73
#
_cell.length_a   1.000
_cell.length_b   1.000
_cell.length_c   1.000
_cell.angle_alpha   90.00
_cell.angle_beta   90.00
_cell.angle_gamma   90.00
#
_symmetry.space_group_name_H-M   'P 1'
#
loop_
_entity.id
_entity.type
_entity.pdbx_description
1 polymer ?
#
loop_
_entity_poly.entity_id
_entity_poly.type
_entity_poly.pdbx_seq_one_letter_code
_entity_poly.pdbx_strand_id
1 'polypeptide(L)'
;MEKEFFDVFPNLKVKDQLHEWLEMVTVSKVSCNPAKTRLWVYIHSERWIHKKYIMALEDQIERQCFSGLEIQVTVIERFHLSRQYSPANFLEVYRSSMEVELKNFNMLEYNLFKRAQIAFPSDEQMNLTLPDSVISREKSGILVEYLEKVFCERCGMNLKINLQFIETEESKYRKNAALQIRQEVANVLKHAKLTPEPLQDEKEKDTAATEVKDGKKAEAKTNKTEQKPKTFEKKSQRGEFHGGFRKDSNPDVIYGRDFEGDTIDLESITGEMGEVIIRGQVIDVEAREIRNEKTILIFPVTDFTDSIVIKMFLRNEQVPEITESVKKGAFLKFKGVTTIDRFDSELTIGSISGIKKIADFRSTRMDTSPQKRVELHCHTKMSDMDGVTTAKDLVKRAYEWGHKAIAITDHGVVQAFPEANHCFDAWGGCVPKDSDFKVLYGMEAYLVDDMKGIVTNSQGQPIDGKFVVFDIETTGFSPLTCQIIEIGAVRVENGVITDRFSTFVNPKVPIPYRIEQLTSINDSMVMDAPDIQTILPQFLEFCAGAVMVAHNADFDMSFIIENCKRQGLPQEYTYVDTVGMARFLLPALNRFKLDTVAKAVGVSLDHHHRAVDDAACTAEIFVRFVEMLKERDIFDMDTLNQQGNVSVNTIKKLPTYHAIILARNETGRVNLYKLVSQSHLKYYRRRPRVPKSLFLEHREGLLIGSACEAGELYQALLRNAPEPEIARLVNFYDYLEIQPLGNNRMQLLVQTVFYNLWKIFTIHLMCTVKTDIFQILIRIFNNRWKFIRMNRRDLLDHIRNLVGIGNNHFFCFFTSQIRKFFQHLFCSAQI
;
A
#
# COMPACT_ATOMS: atom_id res chain seq x y z
N MET A 1 -33.90 -19.94 23.68
CA MET A 1 -34.01 -18.49 23.96
C MET A 1 -32.62 -17.91 23.74
N GLU A 2 -32.49 -17.02 22.82
CA GLU A 2 -31.26 -16.29 22.59
C GLU A 2 -31.01 -15.33 23.74
N LYS A 3 -29.77 -15.17 24.13
CA LYS A 3 -29.33 -14.25 25.19
C LYS A 3 -28.30 -13.30 24.65
N GLU A 4 -28.28 -12.10 25.19
CA GLU A 4 -27.19 -11.15 24.86
C GLU A 4 -25.82 -11.74 25.20
N PHE A 5 -24.80 -11.37 24.45
CA PHE A 5 -23.48 -11.97 24.59
C PHE A 5 -22.93 -11.84 26.03
N PHE A 6 -23.02 -10.65 26.60
CA PHE A 6 -22.53 -10.39 27.96
C PHE A 6 -23.39 -10.96 29.06
N ASP A 7 -24.65 -11.37 28.80
CA ASP A 7 -25.43 -12.17 29.74
C ASP A 7 -24.88 -13.59 29.87
N VAL A 8 -24.26 -14.10 28.81
CA VAL A 8 -23.63 -15.44 28.80
C VAL A 8 -22.21 -15.38 29.34
N PHE A 9 -21.48 -14.28 29.06
CA PHE A 9 -20.09 -14.08 29.46
C PHE A 9 -19.90 -12.78 30.29
N PRO A 10 -20.54 -12.64 31.48
CA PRO A 10 -20.62 -11.37 32.20
C PRO A 10 -19.26 -10.85 32.73
N ASN A 11 -18.28 -11.73 32.87
CA ASN A 11 -16.97 -11.38 33.42
C ASN A 11 -15.88 -11.24 32.33
N LEU A 12 -16.22 -11.42 31.06
CA LEU A 12 -15.26 -11.35 29.97
C LEU A 12 -14.87 -9.89 29.69
N LYS A 13 -13.58 -9.61 29.79
CA LYS A 13 -13.02 -8.27 29.49
C LYS A 13 -12.43 -8.27 28.09
N VAL A 14 -12.97 -7.47 27.21
CA VAL A 14 -12.50 -7.28 25.83
C VAL A 14 -12.14 -5.80 25.62
N LYS A 15 -11.33 -5.52 24.60
CA LYS A 15 -10.97 -4.15 24.22
C LYS A 15 -12.20 -3.39 23.70
N ASP A 16 -12.24 -2.10 23.88
CA ASP A 16 -13.38 -1.23 23.60
C ASP A 16 -14.04 -1.49 22.24
N GLN A 17 -13.26 -1.59 21.17
CA GLN A 17 -13.78 -1.87 19.83
C GLN A 17 -14.44 -3.25 19.68
N LEU A 18 -13.96 -4.27 20.37
CA LEU A 18 -14.57 -5.60 20.36
C LEU A 18 -15.80 -5.64 21.29
N HIS A 19 -15.79 -4.86 22.35
CA HIS A 19 -16.94 -4.74 23.27
C HIS A 19 -18.16 -4.20 22.53
N GLU A 20 -18.03 -3.10 21.80
CA GLU A 20 -19.10 -2.50 20.99
C GLU A 20 -19.71 -3.48 19.97
N TRP A 21 -18.88 -4.29 19.32
CA TRP A 21 -19.35 -5.34 18.40
C TRP A 21 -20.16 -6.41 19.12
N LEU A 22 -19.74 -6.82 20.32
CA LEU A 22 -20.38 -7.90 21.08
C LEU A 22 -21.66 -7.48 21.79
N GLU A 23 -21.90 -6.18 21.99
CA GLU A 23 -23.20 -5.67 22.50
C GLU A 23 -24.35 -5.95 21.53
N MET A 24 -24.08 -6.10 20.24
CA MET A 24 -25.07 -6.41 19.19
C MET A 24 -25.14 -7.90 18.84
N VAL A 25 -24.50 -8.74 19.64
CA VAL A 25 -24.40 -10.18 19.39
C VAL A 25 -25.24 -10.94 20.39
N THR A 26 -26.05 -11.87 19.89
CA THR A 26 -26.78 -12.82 20.73
C THR A 26 -26.13 -14.19 20.67
N VAL A 27 -26.18 -14.92 21.78
CA VAL A 27 -25.74 -16.31 21.88
C VAL A 27 -26.95 -17.22 21.84
N SER A 28 -27.04 -18.02 20.77
CA SER A 28 -28.16 -18.95 20.61
C SER A 28 -27.93 -20.29 21.32
N LYS A 29 -26.69 -20.72 21.41
CA LYS A 29 -26.33 -22.02 22.01
C LYS A 29 -24.86 -22.03 22.44
N VAL A 30 -24.61 -22.71 23.57
CA VAL A 30 -23.26 -23.12 23.98
C VAL A 30 -23.26 -24.62 24.15
N SER A 31 -22.30 -25.31 23.57
CA SER A 31 -22.19 -26.78 23.67
C SER A 31 -20.74 -27.21 23.84
N CYS A 32 -20.53 -28.34 24.52
CA CYS A 32 -19.21 -28.92 24.69
C CYS A 32 -19.20 -30.41 24.31
N ASN A 33 -18.02 -30.91 23.96
CA ASN A 33 -17.84 -32.34 23.76
C ASN A 33 -17.92 -33.12 25.09
N PRO A 34 -18.21 -34.45 25.08
CA PRO A 34 -18.29 -35.26 26.30
C PRO A 34 -17.00 -35.22 27.14
N ALA A 35 -15.84 -35.09 26.52
CA ALA A 35 -14.52 -34.99 27.19
C ALA A 35 -14.25 -33.57 27.77
N LYS A 36 -15.09 -32.57 27.54
CA LYS A 36 -14.94 -31.16 27.96
C LYS A 36 -13.62 -30.53 27.51
N THR A 37 -13.11 -30.93 26.36
CA THR A 37 -11.90 -30.38 25.75
C THR A 37 -12.18 -29.39 24.63
N ARG A 38 -13.45 -29.33 24.15
CA ARG A 38 -13.88 -28.41 23.11
C ARG A 38 -15.22 -27.77 23.47
N LEU A 39 -15.27 -26.45 23.34
CA LEU A 39 -16.47 -25.64 23.55
C LEU A 39 -16.85 -24.95 22.25
N TRP A 40 -18.10 -25.05 21.85
CA TRP A 40 -18.67 -24.32 20.72
C TRP A 40 -19.65 -23.27 21.23
N VAL A 41 -19.46 -22.03 20.82
CA VAL A 41 -20.32 -20.90 21.12
C VAL A 41 -20.95 -20.43 19.82
N TYR A 42 -22.28 -20.59 19.71
CA TYR A 42 -23.04 -20.18 18.52
C TYR A 42 -23.57 -18.78 18.74
N ILE A 43 -23.13 -17.85 17.87
CA ILE A 43 -23.52 -16.46 17.94
C ILE A 43 -24.32 -16.04 16.71
N HIS A 44 -25.26 -15.11 16.92
CA HIS A 44 -25.99 -14.43 15.87
C HIS A 44 -25.69 -12.94 15.93
N SER A 45 -25.54 -12.31 14.75
CA SER A 45 -25.33 -10.88 14.62
C SER A 45 -26.02 -10.37 13.36
N GLU A 46 -26.60 -9.18 13.43
CA GLU A 46 -27.18 -8.50 12.27
C GLU A 46 -26.10 -7.91 11.35
N ARG A 47 -24.83 -8.00 11.76
CA ARG A 47 -23.66 -7.49 11.06
C ARG A 47 -22.58 -8.55 10.98
N TRP A 48 -21.79 -8.49 9.91
CA TRP A 48 -20.63 -9.37 9.81
C TRP A 48 -19.51 -8.89 10.74
N ILE A 49 -18.83 -9.85 11.36
CA ILE A 49 -17.69 -9.61 12.23
C ILE A 49 -16.44 -10.19 11.57
N HIS A 50 -15.36 -9.40 11.46
CA HIS A 50 -14.12 -9.88 10.84
C HIS A 50 -13.50 -11.02 11.64
N LYS A 51 -13.08 -12.10 10.96
CA LYS A 51 -12.59 -13.35 11.59
C LYS A 51 -11.43 -13.15 12.56
N LYS A 52 -10.59 -12.15 12.35
CA LYS A 52 -9.54 -11.78 13.33
C LYS A 52 -10.09 -11.42 14.72
N TYR A 53 -11.27 -10.81 14.79
CA TYR A 53 -11.93 -10.48 16.05
C TYR A 53 -12.58 -11.69 16.68
N ILE A 54 -13.16 -12.59 15.88
CA ILE A 54 -13.68 -13.88 16.34
C ILE A 54 -12.56 -14.74 16.93
N MET A 55 -11.42 -14.86 16.27
CA MET A 55 -10.25 -15.58 16.79
C MET A 55 -9.70 -14.94 18.08
N ALA A 56 -9.66 -13.61 18.14
CA ALA A 56 -9.27 -12.91 19.36
C ALA A 56 -10.27 -13.15 20.50
N LEU A 57 -11.56 -13.25 20.18
CA LEU A 57 -12.60 -13.57 21.15
C LEU A 57 -12.48 -15.00 21.67
N GLU A 58 -12.22 -15.98 20.81
CA GLU A 58 -11.96 -17.37 21.18
C GLU A 58 -10.80 -17.43 22.19
N ASP A 59 -9.67 -16.82 21.90
CA ASP A 59 -8.49 -16.72 22.78
C ASP A 59 -8.83 -16.02 24.14
N GLN A 60 -9.62 -14.96 24.12
CA GLN A 60 -10.03 -14.27 25.37
C GLN A 60 -10.94 -15.14 26.23
N ILE A 61 -11.90 -15.86 25.62
CA ILE A 61 -12.78 -16.77 26.37
C ILE A 61 -11.96 -17.92 26.97
N GLU A 62 -11.03 -18.52 26.21
CA GLU A 62 -10.13 -19.57 26.72
C GLU A 62 -9.33 -19.07 27.93
N ARG A 63 -8.67 -17.93 27.82
CA ARG A 63 -7.79 -17.39 28.85
C ARG A 63 -8.51 -16.90 30.10
N GLN A 64 -9.68 -16.25 29.93
CA GLN A 64 -10.36 -15.60 31.05
C GLN A 64 -11.39 -16.50 31.72
N CYS A 65 -12.14 -17.30 30.95
CA CYS A 65 -13.21 -18.14 31.46
C CYS A 65 -12.73 -19.55 31.83
N PHE A 66 -11.66 -20.04 31.22
CA PHE A 66 -11.18 -21.41 31.37
C PHE A 66 -9.70 -21.48 31.72
N SER A 67 -9.19 -20.48 32.41
CA SER A 67 -7.79 -20.40 32.84
C SER A 67 -7.36 -21.68 33.59
N GLY A 68 -6.31 -22.35 33.11
CA GLY A 68 -5.80 -23.60 33.67
C GLY A 68 -6.50 -24.88 33.22
N LEU A 69 -7.44 -24.81 32.28
CA LEU A 69 -8.08 -25.95 31.64
C LEU A 69 -7.68 -25.99 30.14
N GLU A 70 -7.36 -27.18 29.63
CA GLU A 70 -7.10 -27.40 28.20
C GLU A 70 -8.41 -27.50 27.42
N ILE A 71 -9.13 -26.39 27.29
CA ILE A 71 -10.38 -26.31 26.54
C ILE A 71 -10.15 -25.41 25.33
N GLN A 72 -10.36 -25.95 24.14
CA GLN A 72 -10.37 -25.19 22.90
C GLN A 72 -11.75 -24.60 22.66
N VAL A 73 -11.85 -23.29 22.54
CA VAL A 73 -13.09 -22.58 22.23
C VAL A 73 -13.18 -22.33 20.72
N THR A 74 -14.36 -22.56 20.16
CA THR A 74 -14.66 -22.25 18.77
C THR A 74 -15.97 -21.47 18.71
N VAL A 75 -15.93 -20.29 18.15
CA VAL A 75 -17.11 -19.45 17.93
C VAL A 75 -17.65 -19.72 16.52
N ILE A 76 -18.92 -20.09 16.46
CA ILE A 76 -19.65 -20.34 15.22
C ILE A 76 -20.59 -19.16 14.99
N GLU A 77 -20.23 -18.33 14.05
CA GLU A 77 -20.96 -17.13 13.71
C GLU A 77 -22.04 -17.38 12.65
N ARG A 78 -23.21 -16.75 12.83
CA ARG A 78 -24.29 -16.61 11.85
C ARG A 78 -24.68 -15.15 11.75
N PHE A 79 -24.76 -14.65 10.52
CA PHE A 79 -25.06 -13.25 10.23
C PHE A 79 -26.42 -13.11 9.56
N HIS A 80 -27.26 -12.24 10.11
CA HIS A 80 -28.53 -11.83 9.53
C HIS A 80 -28.36 -10.47 8.86
N LEU A 81 -27.69 -10.49 7.70
CA LEU A 81 -27.34 -9.25 6.99
C LEU A 81 -28.57 -8.58 6.39
N SER A 82 -28.55 -7.26 6.28
CA SER A 82 -29.61 -6.48 5.64
C SER A 82 -29.76 -6.85 4.15
N ARG A 83 -30.92 -6.53 3.56
CA ARG A 83 -31.19 -6.78 2.12
C ARG A 83 -30.32 -5.94 1.17
N GLN A 84 -29.54 -4.99 1.67
CA GLN A 84 -28.55 -4.26 0.91
C GLN A 84 -27.31 -5.12 0.55
N TYR A 85 -27.10 -6.23 1.26
CA TYR A 85 -25.99 -7.14 0.97
C TYR A 85 -26.34 -8.09 -0.18
N SER A 86 -25.76 -7.87 -1.35
CA SER A 86 -25.66 -8.87 -2.40
C SER A 86 -24.41 -9.73 -2.21
N PRO A 87 -24.31 -10.94 -2.76
CA PRO A 87 -23.10 -11.76 -2.68
C PRO A 87 -21.84 -11.06 -3.22
N ALA A 88 -22.00 -10.21 -4.24
CA ALA A 88 -20.89 -9.47 -4.84
C ALA A 88 -20.33 -8.42 -3.87
N ASN A 89 -21.17 -7.54 -3.31
CA ASN A 89 -20.71 -6.52 -2.37
C ASN A 89 -20.27 -7.11 -1.03
N PHE A 90 -20.88 -8.23 -0.60
CA PHE A 90 -20.42 -8.96 0.57
C PHE A 90 -19.02 -9.52 0.37
N LEU A 91 -18.71 -10.12 -0.77
CA LEU A 91 -17.37 -10.60 -1.07
C LEU A 91 -16.34 -9.47 -1.00
N GLU A 92 -16.67 -8.29 -1.52
CA GLU A 92 -15.78 -7.14 -1.52
C GLU A 92 -15.38 -6.72 -0.09
N VAL A 93 -16.35 -6.61 0.81
CA VAL A 93 -16.11 -6.18 2.21
C VAL A 93 -15.57 -7.30 3.10
N TYR A 94 -15.94 -8.56 2.86
CA TYR A 94 -15.59 -9.70 3.71
C TYR A 94 -14.36 -10.48 3.23
N ARG A 95 -13.83 -10.19 2.04
CA ARG A 95 -12.71 -10.91 1.42
C ARG A 95 -11.49 -11.03 2.34
N SER A 96 -11.12 -9.94 3.01
CA SER A 96 -9.98 -9.94 3.95
C SER A 96 -10.21 -10.88 5.15
N SER A 97 -11.44 -11.03 5.58
CA SER A 97 -11.81 -12.00 6.63
C SER A 97 -11.66 -13.44 6.16
N MET A 98 -12.11 -13.75 4.94
CA MET A 98 -11.92 -15.07 4.32
C MET A 98 -10.44 -15.40 4.13
N GLU A 99 -9.62 -14.43 3.71
CA GLU A 99 -8.17 -14.62 3.55
C GLU A 99 -7.48 -14.95 4.87
N VAL A 100 -7.85 -14.30 5.98
CA VAL A 100 -7.32 -14.62 7.33
C VAL A 100 -7.74 -16.02 7.76
N GLU A 101 -9.01 -16.39 7.56
CA GLU A 101 -9.53 -17.70 7.93
C GLU A 101 -8.88 -18.82 7.12
N LEU A 102 -8.80 -18.69 5.80
CA LEU A 102 -8.16 -19.67 4.91
C LEU A 102 -6.67 -19.80 5.19
N LYS A 103 -5.96 -18.71 5.46
CA LYS A 103 -4.52 -18.76 5.80
C LYS A 103 -4.26 -19.56 7.07
N ASN A 104 -5.15 -19.46 8.06
CA ASN A 104 -5.03 -20.23 9.30
C ASN A 104 -5.49 -21.70 9.13
N PHE A 105 -6.42 -21.94 8.20
CA PHE A 105 -6.93 -23.27 7.93
C PHE A 105 -5.95 -24.08 7.07
N ASN A 106 -5.58 -23.58 5.89
CA ASN A 106 -4.69 -24.27 4.95
C ASN A 106 -4.10 -23.29 3.92
N MET A 107 -2.79 -23.23 3.84
CA MET A 107 -2.07 -22.35 2.91
C MET A 107 -2.35 -22.68 1.43
N LEU A 108 -2.70 -23.91 1.08
CA LEU A 108 -3.06 -24.29 -0.30
C LEU A 108 -4.40 -23.64 -0.70
N GLU A 109 -5.43 -23.76 0.15
CA GLU A 109 -6.75 -23.18 -0.07
C GLU A 109 -6.68 -21.64 -0.11
N TYR A 110 -5.88 -21.03 0.77
CA TYR A 110 -5.59 -19.60 0.73
C TYR A 110 -5.01 -19.17 -0.63
N ASN A 111 -4.03 -19.90 -1.16
CA ASN A 111 -3.42 -19.58 -2.44
C ASN A 111 -4.37 -19.81 -3.62
N LEU A 112 -5.25 -20.81 -3.57
CA LEU A 112 -6.28 -21.04 -4.56
C LEU A 112 -7.27 -19.88 -4.57
N PHE A 113 -7.78 -19.47 -3.40
CA PHE A 113 -8.70 -18.34 -3.25
C PHE A 113 -8.09 -17.03 -3.75
N LYS A 114 -6.82 -16.77 -3.41
CA LYS A 114 -6.11 -15.56 -3.84
C LYS A 114 -5.96 -15.46 -5.36
N ARG A 115 -5.79 -16.61 -6.05
CA ARG A 115 -5.63 -16.69 -7.51
C ARG A 115 -6.96 -16.86 -8.25
N ALA A 116 -8.05 -17.11 -7.54
CA ALA A 116 -9.36 -17.28 -8.11
C ALA A 116 -9.88 -15.98 -8.73
N GLN A 117 -10.45 -16.09 -9.91
CA GLN A 117 -11.29 -15.04 -10.49
C GLN A 117 -12.74 -15.37 -10.14
N ILE A 118 -13.39 -14.45 -9.43
CA ILE A 118 -14.76 -14.62 -8.95
C ILE A 118 -15.65 -13.61 -9.67
N ALA A 119 -16.73 -14.09 -10.27
CA ALA A 119 -17.72 -13.27 -10.94
C ALA A 119 -19.12 -13.69 -10.50
N PHE A 120 -20.03 -12.75 -10.39
CA PHE A 120 -21.42 -12.96 -10.02
C PHE A 120 -22.31 -12.61 -11.24
N PRO A 121 -22.77 -13.62 -12.01
CA PRO A 121 -23.73 -13.41 -13.09
C PRO A 121 -25.11 -12.96 -12.60
N SER A 122 -25.48 -13.36 -11.39
CA SER A 122 -26.67 -12.95 -10.64
C SER A 122 -26.42 -13.08 -9.14
N ASP A 123 -27.35 -12.59 -8.32
CA ASP A 123 -27.29 -12.72 -6.85
C ASP A 123 -27.42 -14.18 -6.36
N GLU A 124 -27.83 -15.10 -7.21
CA GLU A 124 -27.95 -16.53 -6.89
C GLU A 124 -26.83 -17.38 -7.50
N GLN A 125 -25.89 -16.77 -8.26
CA GLN A 125 -24.86 -17.52 -8.96
C GLN A 125 -23.48 -16.87 -8.85
N MET A 126 -22.50 -17.69 -8.49
CA MET A 126 -21.06 -17.34 -8.47
C MET A 126 -20.30 -18.22 -9.47
N ASN A 127 -19.55 -17.64 -10.35
CA ASN A 127 -18.57 -18.32 -11.17
C ASN A 127 -17.19 -18.23 -10.51
N LEU A 128 -16.66 -19.35 -10.04
CA LEU A 128 -15.33 -19.47 -9.45
C LEU A 128 -14.38 -20.03 -10.51
N THR A 129 -13.49 -19.21 -11.02
CA THR A 129 -12.54 -19.59 -12.06
C THR A 129 -11.16 -19.74 -11.50
N LEU A 130 -10.57 -20.92 -11.63
CA LEU A 130 -9.24 -21.28 -11.11
C LEU A 130 -8.27 -21.58 -12.27
N PRO A 131 -6.95 -21.35 -12.09
CA PRO A 131 -5.93 -21.84 -13.01
C PRO A 131 -6.00 -23.37 -13.13
N ASP A 132 -5.97 -23.92 -14.34
CA ASP A 132 -5.94 -25.38 -14.54
C ASP A 132 -4.61 -25.96 -14.09
N SER A 133 -4.65 -26.70 -13.00
CA SER A 133 -3.50 -27.44 -12.44
C SER A 133 -4.00 -28.66 -11.67
N VAL A 134 -3.16 -29.65 -11.50
CA VAL A 134 -3.46 -30.86 -10.70
C VAL A 134 -3.95 -30.47 -9.30
N ILE A 135 -3.28 -29.53 -8.65
CA ILE A 135 -3.63 -29.05 -7.30
C ILE A 135 -5.01 -28.36 -7.32
N SER A 136 -5.29 -27.50 -8.33
CA SER A 136 -6.59 -26.83 -8.44
C SER A 136 -7.71 -27.84 -8.63
N ARG A 137 -7.54 -28.86 -9.47
CA ARG A 137 -8.55 -29.91 -9.70
C ARG A 137 -8.81 -30.78 -8.47
N GLU A 138 -7.76 -31.14 -7.71
CA GLU A 138 -7.90 -31.99 -6.51
C GLU A 138 -8.44 -31.23 -5.29
N LYS A 139 -8.11 -29.94 -5.14
CA LYS A 139 -8.39 -29.15 -3.91
C LYS A 139 -9.51 -28.14 -4.06
N SER A 140 -9.95 -27.85 -5.26
CA SER A 140 -11.03 -26.88 -5.48
C SER A 140 -12.34 -27.22 -4.77
N GLY A 141 -12.64 -28.50 -4.53
CA GLY A 141 -13.83 -28.93 -3.81
C GLY A 141 -13.88 -28.41 -2.38
N ILE A 142 -12.75 -28.39 -1.67
CA ILE A 142 -12.63 -27.85 -0.31
C ILE A 142 -12.88 -26.34 -0.30
N LEU A 143 -12.35 -25.63 -1.30
CA LEU A 143 -12.56 -24.19 -1.45
C LEU A 143 -14.04 -23.86 -1.73
N VAL A 144 -14.70 -24.64 -2.59
CA VAL A 144 -16.14 -24.49 -2.90
C VAL A 144 -16.96 -24.71 -1.62
N GLU A 145 -16.72 -25.82 -0.90
CA GLU A 145 -17.38 -26.11 0.38
C GLU A 145 -17.19 -24.99 1.41
N TYR A 146 -15.98 -24.41 1.48
CA TYR A 146 -15.71 -23.27 2.35
C TYR A 146 -16.54 -22.04 1.94
N LEU A 147 -16.60 -21.70 0.65
CA LEU A 147 -17.38 -20.57 0.17
C LEU A 147 -18.88 -20.79 0.39
N GLU A 148 -19.39 -22.01 0.14
CA GLU A 148 -20.80 -22.35 0.46
C GLU A 148 -21.10 -22.18 1.94
N LYS A 149 -20.20 -22.61 2.84
CA LYS A 149 -20.36 -22.38 4.29
C LYS A 149 -20.42 -20.89 4.63
N VAL A 150 -19.57 -20.08 4.03
CA VAL A 150 -19.56 -18.63 4.30
C VAL A 150 -20.82 -17.95 3.77
N PHE A 151 -21.16 -18.16 2.50
CA PHE A 151 -22.29 -17.45 1.90
C PHE A 151 -23.63 -18.02 2.33
N CYS A 152 -23.80 -19.34 2.28
CA CYS A 152 -25.11 -19.96 2.53
C CYS A 152 -25.37 -20.21 4.02
N GLU A 153 -24.43 -20.85 4.74
CA GLU A 153 -24.68 -21.24 6.13
C GLU A 153 -24.46 -20.08 7.12
N ARG A 154 -23.42 -19.28 6.91
CA ARG A 154 -23.05 -18.18 7.81
C ARG A 154 -23.88 -16.92 7.55
N CYS A 155 -24.13 -16.59 6.27
CA CYS A 155 -24.79 -15.34 5.87
C CYS A 155 -26.22 -15.56 5.34
N GLY A 156 -26.70 -16.79 5.19
CA GLY A 156 -28.06 -17.09 4.73
C GLY A 156 -28.33 -16.72 3.25
N MET A 157 -27.27 -16.49 2.45
CA MET A 157 -27.41 -16.17 1.02
C MET A 157 -27.61 -17.45 0.21
N ASN A 158 -28.62 -17.48 -0.67
CA ASN A 158 -28.86 -18.63 -1.53
C ASN A 158 -27.98 -18.55 -2.79
N LEU A 159 -26.76 -19.07 -2.71
CA LEU A 159 -25.77 -18.92 -3.77
C LEU A 159 -25.30 -20.27 -4.32
N LYS A 160 -25.41 -20.44 -5.64
CA LYS A 160 -24.86 -21.60 -6.36
C LYS A 160 -23.48 -21.28 -6.94
N ILE A 161 -22.48 -22.08 -6.61
CA ILE A 161 -21.11 -21.89 -7.08
C ILE A 161 -20.83 -22.77 -8.30
N ASN A 162 -20.46 -22.15 -9.41
CA ASN A 162 -20.05 -22.82 -10.64
C ASN A 162 -18.53 -22.77 -10.77
N LEU A 163 -17.88 -23.91 -10.69
CA LEU A 163 -16.42 -24.04 -10.79
C LEU A 163 -15.99 -24.13 -12.26
N GLN A 164 -14.99 -23.35 -12.65
CA GLN A 164 -14.40 -23.34 -13.98
C GLN A 164 -12.87 -23.38 -13.89
N PHE A 165 -12.22 -23.97 -14.90
CA PHE A 165 -10.77 -24.00 -15.00
C PHE A 165 -10.31 -23.31 -16.28
N ILE A 166 -9.29 -22.44 -16.15
CA ILE A 166 -8.68 -21.73 -17.29
C ILE A 166 -7.23 -22.16 -17.42
N GLU A 167 -6.82 -22.57 -18.62
CA GLU A 167 -5.42 -22.76 -18.95
C GLU A 167 -4.65 -21.46 -18.75
N THR A 168 -3.67 -21.49 -17.89
CA THR A 168 -2.76 -20.36 -17.70
C THR A 168 -1.55 -20.52 -18.59
N GLU A 169 -1.07 -19.43 -19.19
CA GLU A 169 0.24 -19.43 -19.85
C GLU A 169 1.29 -20.01 -18.89
N GLU A 170 2.04 -21.01 -19.36
CA GLU A 170 3.13 -21.59 -18.59
C GLU A 170 4.06 -20.51 -18.05
N SER A 171 4.28 -20.51 -16.75
CA SER A 171 5.17 -19.54 -16.12
C SER A 171 6.57 -19.60 -16.78
N LYS A 172 7.24 -18.46 -16.90
CA LYS A 172 8.64 -18.38 -17.42
C LYS A 172 9.57 -19.37 -16.69
N TYR A 173 9.30 -19.64 -15.42
CA TYR A 173 10.04 -20.62 -14.61
C TYR A 173 9.86 -22.06 -15.12
N ARG A 174 8.63 -22.49 -15.45
CA ARG A 174 8.35 -23.81 -16.02
C ARG A 174 8.96 -23.97 -17.40
N LYS A 175 8.87 -22.95 -18.25
CA LYS A 175 9.52 -22.95 -19.58
C LYS A 175 11.05 -23.07 -19.47
N ASN A 176 11.65 -22.34 -18.52
CA ASN A 176 13.10 -22.42 -18.28
C ASN A 176 13.50 -23.77 -17.65
N ALA A 177 12.75 -24.27 -16.69
CA ALA A 177 13.00 -25.59 -16.08
C ALA A 177 12.87 -26.72 -17.12
N ALA A 178 11.85 -26.68 -17.99
CA ALA A 178 11.70 -27.64 -19.08
C ALA A 178 12.82 -27.53 -20.12
N LEU A 179 13.34 -26.33 -20.37
CA LEU A 179 14.53 -26.11 -21.24
C LEU A 179 15.80 -26.66 -20.59
N GLN A 180 16.00 -26.45 -19.29
CA GLN A 180 17.12 -27.02 -18.54
C GLN A 180 17.08 -28.55 -18.52
N ILE A 181 15.93 -29.14 -18.21
CA ILE A 181 15.73 -30.60 -18.22
C ILE A 181 16.03 -31.15 -19.63
N ARG A 182 15.54 -30.51 -20.70
CA ARG A 182 15.87 -30.93 -22.08
C ARG A 182 17.34 -30.81 -22.40
N GLN A 183 18.03 -29.80 -21.92
CA GLN A 183 19.49 -29.65 -22.08
C GLN A 183 20.26 -30.69 -21.29
N GLU A 184 19.84 -30.99 -20.07
CA GLU A 184 20.47 -32.04 -19.24
C GLU A 184 20.26 -33.42 -19.87
N VAL A 185 19.05 -33.76 -20.33
CA VAL A 185 18.74 -34.99 -21.06
C VAL A 185 19.57 -35.08 -22.35
N ALA A 186 19.69 -34.03 -23.13
CA ALA A 186 20.52 -33.99 -24.31
C ALA A 186 22.02 -34.18 -24.01
N ASN A 187 22.49 -33.65 -22.88
CA ASN A 187 23.86 -33.85 -22.41
C ASN A 187 24.08 -35.30 -21.93
N VAL A 188 23.14 -35.87 -21.20
CA VAL A 188 23.21 -37.29 -20.77
C VAL A 188 23.19 -38.22 -21.99
N LEU A 189 22.36 -37.98 -23.00
CA LEU A 189 22.30 -38.76 -24.23
C LEU A 189 23.59 -38.62 -25.08
N LYS A 190 24.24 -37.46 -25.08
CA LYS A 190 25.54 -37.25 -25.76
C LYS A 190 26.67 -38.03 -25.08
N HIS A 191 26.61 -38.27 -23.78
CA HIS A 191 27.64 -38.95 -23.02
C HIS A 191 27.35 -40.47 -22.88
N ALA A 192 26.13 -40.89 -23.09
CA ALA A 192 25.70 -42.27 -22.95
C ALA A 192 25.78 -43.04 -24.26
N LYS A 193 26.73 -43.03 -25.09
CA LYS A 193 26.96 -43.82 -26.35
C LYS A 193 25.88 -44.90 -26.61
N LEU A 194 24.61 -44.56 -26.57
CA LEU A 194 23.48 -45.43 -26.88
C LEU A 194 22.89 -44.98 -28.23
N THR A 195 23.00 -45.82 -29.24
CA THR A 195 22.31 -45.64 -30.52
C THR A 195 20.79 -45.79 -30.27
N PRO A 196 19.96 -44.91 -30.68
CA PRO A 196 18.52 -45.04 -30.53
C PRO A 196 17.96 -46.00 -31.61
N GLU A 197 17.25 -47.04 -31.17
CA GLU A 197 16.33 -47.76 -32.05
C GLU A 197 15.07 -46.87 -32.28
N PRO A 198 14.52 -46.85 -33.49
CA PRO A 198 13.36 -46.03 -33.80
C PRO A 198 12.07 -46.62 -33.22
N LEU A 199 11.41 -45.85 -32.35
CA LEU A 199 10.07 -46.16 -31.89
C LEU A 199 9.08 -45.91 -33.04
N GLN A 200 8.36 -47.01 -33.39
CA GLN A 200 7.28 -46.96 -34.36
C GLN A 200 6.02 -46.30 -33.76
N ASP A 201 5.42 -45.41 -34.53
CA ASP A 201 4.11 -44.81 -34.29
C ASP A 201 3.03 -45.91 -34.21
N GLU A 202 2.36 -46.07 -33.12
CA GLU A 202 1.08 -46.78 -33.04
C GLU A 202 -0.08 -45.78 -32.89
N LYS A 203 -0.93 -45.87 -33.90
CA LYS A 203 -2.16 -45.08 -34.05
C LYS A 203 -3.25 -45.58 -33.08
N GLU A 204 -4.06 -44.63 -32.70
CA GLU A 204 -5.35 -44.82 -32.02
C GLU A 204 -6.19 -45.96 -32.55
N LYS A 205 -6.75 -46.73 -31.60
CA LYS A 205 -8.07 -47.37 -31.79
C LYS A 205 -8.82 -47.44 -30.49
N ASP A 206 -10.00 -46.85 -30.54
CA ASP A 206 -11.12 -47.03 -29.60
C ASP A 206 -11.47 -48.53 -29.48
N THR A 207 -11.88 -48.95 -28.28
CA THR A 207 -13.20 -49.52 -27.99
C THR A 207 -13.29 -50.16 -26.58
N ALA A 208 -14.34 -49.72 -25.91
CA ALA A 208 -15.32 -50.45 -25.08
C ALA A 208 -14.91 -51.50 -24.01
N ALA A 209 -15.35 -51.12 -22.84
CA ALA A 209 -15.97 -51.90 -21.76
C ALA A 209 -15.84 -53.43 -21.71
N THR A 210 -15.45 -53.95 -20.61
CA THR A 210 -16.26 -54.98 -19.88
C THR A 210 -15.71 -55.28 -18.47
N GLU A 211 -16.66 -55.50 -17.60
CA GLU A 211 -16.60 -55.79 -16.17
C GLU A 211 -15.86 -57.11 -15.81
N VAL A 212 -15.58 -57.15 -14.51
CA VAL A 212 -15.85 -58.25 -13.54
C VAL A 212 -14.68 -59.08 -12.98
N LYS A 213 -14.61 -59.00 -11.69
CA LYS A 213 -14.39 -59.98 -10.60
C LYS A 213 -13.01 -60.34 -10.11
N ASP A 214 -12.95 -60.07 -8.81
CA ASP A 214 -12.56 -60.88 -7.66
C ASP A 214 -11.26 -61.72 -7.68
N GLY A 215 -10.50 -61.51 -6.65
CA GLY A 215 -10.00 -62.70 -5.98
C GLY A 215 -8.59 -62.57 -5.37
N LYS A 216 -8.61 -62.53 -4.05
CA LYS A 216 -7.68 -63.19 -3.11
C LYS A 216 -6.37 -62.53 -2.66
N LYS A 217 -6.43 -62.25 -1.37
CA LYS A 217 -5.38 -62.21 -0.34
C LYS A 217 -4.22 -63.14 -0.62
N ALA A 218 -3.00 -62.61 -0.43
CA ALA A 218 -1.87 -63.41 0.03
C ALA A 218 -1.03 -62.62 1.01
N GLU A 219 -1.02 -63.08 2.25
CA GLU A 219 -0.13 -62.68 3.33
C GLU A 219 1.31 -63.11 2.98
N ALA A 220 2.26 -62.26 3.24
CA ALA A 220 3.68 -62.73 3.35
C ALA A 220 4.41 -61.95 4.46
N LYS A 221 4.44 -62.57 5.56
CA LYS A 221 5.45 -62.78 6.61
C LYS A 221 6.63 -61.81 6.64
N THR A 222 6.67 -61.09 7.75
CA THR A 222 7.81 -60.50 8.43
C THR A 222 8.97 -61.48 8.65
N ASN A 223 10.19 -61.04 8.31
CA ASN A 223 11.38 -61.56 8.93
C ASN A 223 12.19 -60.43 9.54
N LYS A 224 12.16 -60.40 10.87
CA LYS A 224 13.14 -59.68 11.70
C LYS A 224 14.45 -60.46 11.67
N THR A 225 15.53 -59.77 11.39
CA THR A 225 16.89 -60.26 11.76
C THR A 225 17.53 -59.17 12.62
N GLU A 226 17.59 -59.45 13.90
CA GLU A 226 18.39 -58.73 14.88
C GLU A 226 19.87 -59.00 14.63
N GLN A 227 20.69 -57.96 14.53
CA GLN A 227 22.14 -58.08 14.74
C GLN A 227 22.55 -57.18 15.90
N LYS A 228 23.00 -57.81 16.97
CA LYS A 228 23.61 -57.23 18.17
C LYS A 228 24.96 -56.59 17.86
N PRO A 229 25.35 -55.57 18.64
CA PRO A 229 26.59 -54.80 18.43
C PRO A 229 27.82 -55.61 18.94
N LYS A 230 28.87 -55.52 18.16
CA LYS A 230 30.20 -56.04 18.60
C LYS A 230 30.93 -54.93 19.33
N THR A 231 31.18 -55.18 20.59
CA THR A 231 32.15 -54.48 21.44
C THR A 231 33.56 -54.62 20.89
N PHE A 232 34.22 -53.47 20.66
CA PHE A 232 35.66 -53.44 20.49
C PHE A 232 36.33 -52.88 21.75
N GLU A 233 37.23 -53.70 22.27
CA GLU A 233 38.07 -53.41 23.44
C GLU A 233 39.06 -52.29 23.16
N LYS A 234 39.21 -51.44 24.20
CA LYS A 234 40.26 -50.41 24.32
C LYS A 234 41.64 -51.09 24.41
N LYS A 235 42.53 -50.77 23.48
CA LYS A 235 43.98 -50.75 23.73
C LYS A 235 44.46 -49.31 23.78
N SER A 236 44.80 -48.89 24.98
CA SER A 236 45.49 -47.63 25.26
C SER A 236 46.92 -47.72 24.72
N GLN A 237 47.29 -46.85 23.80
CA GLN A 237 48.65 -46.38 23.63
C GLN A 237 48.67 -44.85 23.75
N ARG A 238 49.22 -44.41 24.86
CA ARG A 238 49.67 -43.01 25.05
C ARG A 238 50.82 -42.76 24.09
N GLY A 239 50.56 -42.04 23.04
CA GLY A 239 51.54 -41.32 22.25
C GLY A 239 51.40 -39.84 22.58
N GLU A 240 52.42 -39.23 23.17
CA GLU A 240 52.53 -37.80 23.34
C GLU A 240 52.58 -37.17 21.96
N PHE A 241 51.45 -36.48 21.57
CA PHE A 241 51.44 -35.64 20.39
C PHE A 241 52.03 -34.28 20.78
N HIS A 242 53.28 -34.08 20.50
CA HIS A 242 53.87 -32.77 20.32
C HIS A 242 53.34 -32.20 18.99
N GLY A 243 52.18 -31.55 19.02
CA GLY A 243 51.63 -30.87 17.90
C GLY A 243 52.19 -29.46 17.79
N GLY A 244 53.37 -29.35 17.19
CA GLY A 244 53.78 -28.04 16.63
C GLY A 244 52.89 -27.72 15.43
N PHE A 245 52.32 -26.52 15.43
CA PHE A 245 51.58 -25.93 14.31
C PHE A 245 52.46 -26.03 13.03
N ARG A 246 52.17 -26.94 12.11
CA ARG A 246 52.60 -26.78 10.74
C ARG A 246 51.75 -25.72 10.09
N LYS A 247 52.32 -24.52 9.86
CA LYS A 247 51.71 -23.53 9.00
C LYS A 247 51.36 -24.17 7.67
N ASP A 248 50.09 -24.20 7.30
CA ASP A 248 49.70 -24.68 5.97
C ASP A 248 50.39 -23.80 4.91
N SER A 249 50.64 -24.35 3.75
CA SER A 249 51.26 -23.59 2.64
C SER A 249 50.39 -22.43 2.11
N ASN A 250 49.12 -22.43 2.47
CA ASN A 250 48.15 -21.39 2.09
C ASN A 250 48.13 -20.26 3.11
N PRO A 251 48.53 -19.03 2.76
CA PRO A 251 48.58 -17.87 3.65
C PRO A 251 47.20 -17.39 4.15
N ASP A 252 46.12 -17.80 3.48
CA ASP A 252 44.76 -17.44 3.89
C ASP A 252 44.19 -18.32 5.01
N VAL A 253 44.81 -19.47 5.32
CA VAL A 253 44.44 -20.34 6.40
C VAL A 253 44.87 -19.75 7.74
N ILE A 254 43.90 -19.42 8.59
CA ILE A 254 44.09 -18.86 9.92
C ILE A 254 44.20 -19.98 10.96
N TYR A 255 43.36 -21.00 10.82
CA TYR A 255 43.30 -22.10 11.79
C TYR A 255 42.96 -23.42 11.11
N GLY A 256 43.56 -24.50 11.58
CA GLY A 256 43.34 -25.84 11.08
C GLY A 256 44.09 -26.17 9.79
N ARG A 257 43.52 -27.01 8.96
CA ARG A 257 44.02 -27.39 7.62
C ARG A 257 43.25 -26.62 6.55
N ASP A 258 43.84 -26.43 5.39
CA ASP A 258 43.10 -25.89 4.25
C ASP A 258 41.90 -26.79 3.89
N PHE A 259 40.79 -26.16 3.52
CA PHE A 259 39.55 -26.86 3.18
C PHE A 259 38.82 -26.13 2.05
N GLU A 260 38.17 -26.93 1.23
CA GLU A 260 37.27 -26.46 0.19
C GLU A 260 35.90 -27.10 0.43
N GLY A 261 34.91 -26.58 -0.24
CA GLY A 261 33.51 -27.04 -0.18
C GLY A 261 32.51 -25.90 -0.31
N ASP A 262 31.31 -26.24 -0.65
CA ASP A 262 30.22 -25.26 -0.79
C ASP A 262 29.78 -24.74 0.58
N THR A 263 29.47 -23.46 0.65
CA THR A 263 28.99 -22.83 1.88
C THR A 263 27.48 -22.93 1.96
N ILE A 264 26.96 -23.19 3.16
CA ILE A 264 25.53 -23.16 3.48
C ILE A 264 25.19 -21.76 3.98
N ASP A 265 24.07 -21.19 3.52
CA ASP A 265 23.56 -19.92 4.02
C ASP A 265 23.02 -20.10 5.44
N LEU A 266 23.28 -19.12 6.32
CA LEU A 266 22.98 -19.23 7.75
C LEU A 266 21.48 -19.38 8.03
N GLU A 267 20.62 -18.76 7.25
CA GLU A 267 19.15 -18.92 7.36
C GLU A 267 18.68 -20.38 7.15
N SER A 268 19.50 -21.20 6.49
CA SER A 268 19.19 -22.61 6.24
C SER A 268 19.57 -23.51 7.43
N ILE A 269 20.31 -22.98 8.43
CA ILE A 269 20.75 -23.73 9.61
C ILE A 269 19.68 -23.65 10.69
N THR A 270 18.75 -24.59 10.70
CA THR A 270 17.61 -24.61 11.63
C THR A 270 17.79 -25.52 12.84
N GLY A 271 18.93 -26.19 12.96
CA GLY A 271 19.21 -27.14 14.05
C GLY A 271 20.58 -27.79 13.92
N GLU A 272 20.81 -28.88 14.67
CA GLU A 272 22.04 -29.65 14.61
C GLU A 272 22.11 -30.46 13.29
N MET A 273 22.91 -29.97 12.35
CA MET A 273 23.08 -30.54 11.00
C MET A 273 24.38 -31.32 10.83
N GLY A 274 25.21 -31.39 11.89
CA GLY A 274 26.55 -32.01 11.81
C GLY A 274 27.61 -31.01 11.34
N GLU A 275 28.61 -31.49 10.56
CA GLU A 275 29.68 -30.63 10.06
C GLU A 275 29.18 -29.78 8.91
N VAL A 276 29.37 -28.45 9.04
CA VAL A 276 28.97 -27.45 8.06
C VAL A 276 30.15 -26.58 7.64
N ILE A 277 30.08 -26.06 6.43
CA ILE A 277 30.97 -25.02 5.95
C ILE A 277 30.12 -23.77 5.74
N ILE A 278 30.47 -22.68 6.43
CA ILE A 278 29.81 -21.39 6.31
C ILE A 278 30.80 -20.31 5.90
N ARG A 279 30.29 -19.20 5.39
CA ARG A 279 31.02 -17.94 5.23
C ARG A 279 30.32 -16.85 6.02
N GLY A 280 31.06 -15.92 6.61
CA GLY A 280 30.44 -14.85 7.33
C GLY A 280 31.37 -13.68 7.63
N GLN A 281 30.78 -12.52 7.90
CA GLN A 281 31.45 -11.37 8.48
C GLN A 281 31.41 -11.49 10.01
N VAL A 282 32.54 -11.33 10.68
CA VAL A 282 32.64 -11.31 12.13
C VAL A 282 31.99 -10.02 12.65
N ILE A 283 30.99 -10.14 13.50
CA ILE A 283 30.23 -9.00 14.08
C ILE A 283 30.98 -8.42 15.27
N ASP A 284 31.45 -9.29 16.18
CA ASP A 284 32.23 -8.95 17.38
C ASP A 284 33.06 -10.12 17.81
N VAL A 285 34.02 -9.92 18.76
CA VAL A 285 34.88 -10.97 19.28
C VAL A 285 35.05 -10.81 20.75
N GLU A 286 34.75 -11.87 21.53
CA GLU A 286 34.93 -11.94 22.95
C GLU A 286 35.84 -13.13 23.31
N ALA A 287 36.85 -12.89 24.15
CA ALA A 287 37.74 -13.91 24.66
C ALA A 287 37.53 -14.02 26.20
N ARG A 288 37.17 -15.24 26.64
CA ARG A 288 37.03 -15.55 28.08
C ARG A 288 38.00 -16.62 28.51
N GLU A 289 38.88 -16.30 29.45
CA GLU A 289 39.72 -17.31 30.06
C GLU A 289 38.88 -18.28 30.89
N ILE A 290 39.25 -19.55 30.77
CA ILE A 290 38.63 -20.65 31.51
C ILE A 290 39.73 -21.45 32.23
N ARG A 291 39.35 -22.37 33.08
CA ARG A 291 40.35 -23.22 33.85
C ARG A 291 41.28 -24.01 32.92
N ASN A 292 42.48 -24.31 33.35
CA ASN A 292 43.51 -25.12 32.68
C ASN A 292 44.15 -24.43 31.47
N GLU A 293 44.53 -23.14 31.58
CA GLU A 293 45.26 -22.39 30.53
C GLU A 293 44.56 -22.41 29.17
N LYS A 294 43.25 -22.39 29.17
CA LYS A 294 42.42 -22.36 27.95
C LYS A 294 41.58 -21.09 27.96
N THR A 295 41.33 -20.61 26.74
CA THR A 295 40.40 -19.50 26.46
C THR A 295 39.32 -20.02 25.54
N ILE A 296 38.06 -19.62 25.83
CA ILE A 296 36.99 -19.74 24.88
C ILE A 296 36.89 -18.44 24.10
N LEU A 297 36.98 -18.53 22.77
CA LEU A 297 36.73 -17.42 21.85
C LEU A 297 35.32 -17.53 21.35
N ILE A 298 34.53 -16.47 21.57
CA ILE A 298 33.11 -16.40 21.21
C ILE A 298 32.98 -15.24 20.22
N PHE A 299 32.44 -15.52 19.05
CA PHE A 299 32.23 -14.48 18.06
C PHE A 299 30.99 -14.75 17.18
N PRO A 300 30.04 -13.83 17.15
CA PRO A 300 28.93 -13.92 16.22
C PRO A 300 29.40 -13.57 14.80
N VAL A 301 28.88 -14.30 13.83
CA VAL A 301 29.11 -14.09 12.40
C VAL A 301 27.78 -13.97 11.67
N THR A 302 27.76 -13.19 10.58
CA THR A 302 26.60 -13.05 9.70
C THR A 302 27.02 -13.21 8.24
N ASP A 303 26.21 -13.87 7.47
CA ASP A 303 26.30 -13.91 6.01
C ASP A 303 25.28 -12.98 5.33
N PHE A 304 24.57 -12.15 6.14
CA PHE A 304 23.49 -11.22 5.77
C PHE A 304 22.15 -11.90 5.44
N THR A 305 22.03 -13.23 5.55
CA THR A 305 20.77 -13.96 5.58
C THR A 305 20.30 -14.13 7.01
N ASP A 306 21.23 -14.51 7.91
CA ASP A 306 21.04 -14.65 9.36
C ASP A 306 22.36 -14.45 10.09
N SER A 307 22.40 -14.73 11.39
CA SER A 307 23.61 -14.70 12.21
C SER A 307 23.67 -15.91 13.17
N ILE A 308 24.88 -16.39 13.40
CA ILE A 308 25.13 -17.53 14.32
C ILE A 308 26.37 -17.26 15.15
N VAL A 309 26.38 -17.76 16.38
CA VAL A 309 27.52 -17.64 17.28
C VAL A 309 28.49 -18.82 17.06
N ILE A 310 29.76 -18.50 16.90
CA ILE A 310 30.86 -19.48 16.85
C ILE A 310 31.54 -19.51 18.21
N LYS A 311 31.71 -20.71 18.77
CA LYS A 311 32.43 -20.95 20.04
C LYS A 311 33.64 -21.85 19.82
N MET A 312 34.82 -21.37 20.14
CA MET A 312 36.10 -22.04 19.88
C MET A 312 36.97 -22.12 21.14
N PHE A 313 37.42 -23.28 21.48
CA PHE A 313 38.32 -23.49 22.63
C PHE A 313 39.75 -23.49 22.19
N LEU A 314 40.57 -22.61 22.71
CA LEU A 314 41.98 -22.43 22.37
C LEU A 314 42.86 -22.54 23.62
N ARG A 315 44.14 -22.84 23.42
CA ARG A 315 45.15 -22.62 24.47
C ARG A 315 45.46 -21.11 24.52
N ASN A 316 45.78 -20.56 25.68
CA ASN A 316 46.05 -19.14 25.87
C ASN A 316 47.13 -18.63 24.90
N GLU A 317 48.15 -19.48 24.59
CA GLU A 317 49.22 -19.15 23.65
C GLU A 317 48.74 -18.92 22.20
N GLN A 318 47.60 -19.51 21.80
CA GLN A 318 47.07 -19.45 20.45
C GLN A 318 46.14 -18.24 20.22
N VAL A 319 45.62 -17.65 21.30
CA VAL A 319 44.63 -16.57 21.24
C VAL A 319 45.13 -15.35 20.48
N PRO A 320 46.37 -14.82 20.76
CA PRO A 320 46.86 -13.62 20.09
C PRO A 320 46.95 -13.78 18.56
N GLU A 321 47.46 -14.92 18.08
CA GLU A 321 47.65 -15.20 16.64
C GLU A 321 46.30 -15.27 15.92
N ILE A 322 45.31 -15.89 16.52
CA ILE A 322 43.98 -16.06 15.94
C ILE A 322 43.20 -14.75 15.96
N THR A 323 43.22 -14.01 17.06
CA THR A 323 42.50 -12.72 17.21
C THR A 323 43.07 -11.60 16.32
N GLU A 324 44.33 -11.70 15.92
CA GLU A 324 44.89 -10.75 14.91
C GLU A 324 44.10 -10.84 13.58
N SER A 325 43.62 -12.02 13.21
CA SER A 325 42.89 -12.26 11.94
C SER A 325 41.39 -12.38 12.15
N VAL A 326 40.91 -12.96 13.23
CA VAL A 326 39.52 -13.05 13.61
C VAL A 326 39.14 -11.79 14.40
N LYS A 327 38.78 -10.74 13.70
CA LYS A 327 38.45 -9.43 14.27
C LYS A 327 37.17 -8.90 13.67
N LYS A 328 36.53 -7.98 14.38
CA LYS A 328 35.31 -7.30 13.92
C LYS A 328 35.47 -6.79 12.49
N GLY A 329 34.51 -7.17 11.64
CA GLY A 329 34.47 -6.78 10.23
C GLY A 329 35.23 -7.73 9.28
N ALA A 330 36.01 -8.71 9.79
CA ALA A 330 36.70 -9.67 8.94
C ALA A 330 35.73 -10.61 8.21
N PHE A 331 36.01 -10.92 6.94
CA PHE A 331 35.29 -11.90 6.14
C PHE A 331 36.02 -13.21 6.14
N LEU A 332 35.40 -14.22 6.67
CA LEU A 332 36.02 -15.53 6.93
C LEU A 332 35.08 -16.66 6.48
N LYS A 333 35.72 -17.81 6.14
CA LYS A 333 35.07 -19.06 5.88
C LYS A 333 35.40 -20.02 7.02
N PHE A 334 34.40 -20.68 7.55
CA PHE A 334 34.50 -21.53 8.73
C PHE A 334 34.06 -22.95 8.39
N LYS A 335 34.75 -23.91 8.96
CA LYS A 335 34.36 -25.31 8.98
C LYS A 335 34.23 -25.78 10.42
N GLY A 336 33.04 -26.24 10.81
CA GLY A 336 32.76 -26.63 12.19
C GLY A 336 31.48 -27.46 12.27
N VAL A 337 31.06 -27.78 13.48
CA VAL A 337 29.89 -28.62 13.75
C VAL A 337 28.80 -27.79 14.42
N THR A 338 27.60 -27.81 13.86
CA THR A 338 26.41 -27.19 14.46
C THR A 338 26.00 -27.97 15.70
N THR A 339 25.80 -27.30 16.81
CA THR A 339 25.42 -27.90 18.08
C THR A 339 24.58 -26.91 18.92
N ILE A 340 23.72 -27.51 19.76
CA ILE A 340 23.01 -26.72 20.77
C ILE A 340 23.92 -26.60 21.98
N ASP A 341 24.29 -25.38 22.33
CA ASP A 341 25.14 -25.14 23.51
C ASP A 341 24.39 -25.53 24.79
N ARG A 342 25.05 -26.21 25.70
CA ARG A 342 24.43 -26.72 26.93
C ARG A 342 24.21 -25.64 28.00
N PHE A 343 24.83 -24.49 27.88
CA PHE A 343 24.74 -23.44 28.89
C PHE A 343 23.63 -22.42 28.61
N ASP A 344 23.50 -22.02 27.35
CA ASP A 344 22.51 -21.02 26.92
C ASP A 344 21.37 -21.62 26.06
N SER A 345 21.48 -22.92 25.70
CA SER A 345 20.52 -23.62 24.85
C SER A 345 20.35 -22.98 23.45
N GLU A 346 21.35 -22.21 23.02
CA GLU A 346 21.34 -21.58 21.69
C GLU A 346 22.05 -22.47 20.65
N LEU A 347 21.60 -22.37 19.40
CA LEU A 347 22.24 -23.03 18.28
C LEU A 347 23.55 -22.31 17.94
N THR A 348 24.67 -23.02 18.01
CA THR A 348 26.01 -22.48 17.79
C THR A 348 26.83 -23.38 16.86
N ILE A 349 27.92 -22.85 16.32
CA ILE A 349 28.93 -23.66 15.63
C ILE A 349 30.13 -23.81 16.55
N GLY A 350 30.38 -25.07 16.96
CA GLY A 350 31.54 -25.48 17.75
C GLY A 350 32.46 -26.41 16.99
N SER A 351 33.39 -26.99 17.71
CA SER A 351 34.37 -27.98 17.13
C SER A 351 34.98 -27.49 15.81
N ILE A 352 35.42 -26.21 15.78
CA ILE A 352 35.96 -25.61 14.58
C ILE A 352 37.19 -26.38 14.11
N SER A 353 37.14 -26.88 12.88
CA SER A 353 38.21 -27.66 12.24
C SER A 353 39.01 -26.79 11.23
N GLY A 354 38.48 -25.65 10.80
CA GLY A 354 39.17 -24.75 9.87
C GLY A 354 38.61 -23.33 9.85
N ILE A 355 39.49 -22.33 9.71
CA ILE A 355 39.16 -20.94 9.47
C ILE A 355 40.06 -20.42 8.35
N LYS A 356 39.46 -19.80 7.36
CA LYS A 356 40.14 -19.24 6.16
C LYS A 356 39.69 -17.83 5.85
N LYS A 357 40.61 -16.93 5.48
CA LYS A 357 40.26 -15.60 4.98
C LYS A 357 39.61 -15.70 3.61
N ILE A 358 38.60 -14.89 3.41
CA ILE A 358 37.93 -14.76 2.11
C ILE A 358 37.75 -13.28 1.78
N ALA A 359 37.55 -13.00 0.50
CA ALA A 359 37.18 -11.67 0.05
C ALA A 359 35.78 -11.29 0.58
N ASP A 360 35.52 -9.99 0.67
CA ASP A 360 34.19 -9.46 0.96
C ASP A 360 33.20 -9.96 -0.11
N PHE A 361 32.23 -10.75 0.32
CA PHE A 361 31.22 -11.36 -0.56
C PHE A 361 29.89 -10.60 -0.57
N ARG A 362 29.82 -9.42 0.08
CA ARG A 362 28.61 -8.61 0.05
C ARG A 362 28.29 -8.19 -1.38
N SER A 363 27.08 -8.50 -1.80
CA SER A 363 26.55 -7.94 -3.03
C SER A 363 26.21 -6.48 -2.82
N THR A 364 26.97 -5.59 -3.40
CA THR A 364 26.58 -4.18 -3.45
C THR A 364 25.44 -4.05 -4.44
N ARG A 365 24.29 -3.55 -3.99
CA ARG A 365 23.19 -3.23 -4.91
C ARG A 365 23.66 -2.18 -5.90
N MET A 366 23.51 -2.48 -7.18
CA MET A 366 23.85 -1.60 -8.29
C MET A 366 22.61 -1.34 -9.13
N ASP A 367 22.45 -0.13 -9.62
CA ASP A 367 21.48 0.13 -10.67
C ASP A 367 22.02 -0.40 -11.99
N THR A 368 21.43 -1.49 -12.48
CA THR A 368 21.79 -2.15 -13.74
C THR A 368 20.94 -1.67 -14.92
N SER A 369 20.05 -0.67 -14.71
CA SER A 369 19.20 -0.11 -15.77
C SER A 369 20.07 0.48 -16.90
N PRO A 370 19.76 0.20 -18.15
CA PRO A 370 20.51 0.76 -19.29
C PRO A 370 20.32 2.29 -19.41
N GLN A 371 19.19 2.81 -18.94
CA GLN A 371 18.90 4.23 -18.86
C GLN A 371 18.73 4.63 -17.40
N LYS A 372 19.63 5.46 -16.88
CA LYS A 372 19.60 5.94 -15.51
C LYS A 372 18.53 7.02 -15.32
N ARG A 373 17.81 6.93 -14.22
CA ARG A 373 16.85 7.95 -13.78
C ARG A 373 17.58 8.99 -12.92
N VAL A 374 17.14 10.24 -13.00
CA VAL A 374 17.53 11.28 -12.04
C VAL A 374 16.50 11.31 -10.93
N GLU A 375 16.94 11.16 -9.69
CA GLU A 375 16.08 11.30 -8.53
C GLU A 375 15.86 12.78 -8.19
N LEU A 376 14.62 13.24 -8.23
CA LEU A 376 14.24 14.63 -7.99
C LEU A 376 13.61 14.87 -6.62
N HIS A 377 13.32 13.80 -5.86
CA HIS A 377 12.66 13.85 -4.57
C HIS A 377 13.39 12.90 -3.60
N CYS A 378 14.34 13.43 -2.84
CA CYS A 378 15.19 12.61 -1.97
C CYS A 378 15.47 13.31 -0.64
N HIS A 379 15.30 12.57 0.46
CA HIS A 379 15.47 13.04 1.82
C HIS A 379 16.76 12.56 2.45
N THR A 380 17.46 13.45 3.12
CA THR A 380 18.63 13.14 3.95
C THR A 380 18.22 13.01 5.42
N LYS A 381 19.17 12.68 6.28
CA LYS A 381 18.97 12.71 7.75
C LYS A 381 18.63 14.10 8.31
N MET A 382 18.64 15.16 7.48
CA MET A 382 18.22 16.51 7.88
C MET A 382 16.72 16.71 7.72
N SER A 383 16.02 15.79 7.04
CA SER A 383 14.55 15.73 7.01
C SER A 383 14.01 15.22 8.32
N ASP A 384 13.17 16.01 8.98
CA ASP A 384 12.62 15.69 10.29
C ASP A 384 11.75 14.41 10.24
N MET A 385 12.15 13.40 11.01
CA MET A 385 11.49 12.10 11.17
C MET A 385 11.28 11.30 9.87
N ASP A 386 12.08 11.54 8.81
CA ASP A 386 11.89 10.89 7.51
C ASP A 386 13.17 10.25 6.97
N GLY A 387 14.27 11.01 6.78
CA GLY A 387 15.51 10.47 6.26
C GLY A 387 16.47 9.98 7.32
N VAL A 388 17.24 8.92 7.03
CA VAL A 388 18.31 8.40 7.92
C VAL A 388 19.69 8.45 7.27
N THR A 389 19.78 8.64 5.95
CA THR A 389 21.02 8.59 5.18
C THR A 389 21.67 9.99 5.10
N THR A 390 22.98 10.06 5.18
CA THR A 390 23.71 11.33 5.02
C THR A 390 23.62 11.85 3.57
N ALA A 391 23.71 13.14 3.35
CA ALA A 391 23.75 13.70 1.99
C ALA A 391 24.97 13.18 1.21
N LYS A 392 26.10 13.02 1.88
CA LYS A 392 27.33 12.45 1.29
C LYS A 392 27.12 11.02 0.78
N ASP A 393 26.46 10.16 1.55
CA ASP A 393 26.24 8.76 1.16
C ASP A 393 25.23 8.65 0.00
N LEU A 394 24.19 9.51 -0.05
CA LEU A 394 23.26 9.58 -1.15
C LEU A 394 23.93 10.02 -2.45
N VAL A 395 24.69 11.11 -2.38
CA VAL A 395 25.45 11.64 -3.53
C VAL A 395 26.46 10.62 -4.04
N LYS A 396 27.24 10.00 -3.13
CA LYS A 396 28.20 8.95 -3.45
C LYS A 396 27.54 7.78 -4.15
N ARG A 397 26.43 7.28 -3.61
CA ARG A 397 25.70 6.15 -4.17
C ARG A 397 25.13 6.44 -5.56
N ALA A 398 24.53 7.61 -5.76
CA ALA A 398 24.01 8.01 -7.05
C ALA A 398 25.14 8.11 -8.11
N TYR A 399 26.29 8.67 -7.72
CA TYR A 399 27.47 8.75 -8.59
C TYR A 399 28.01 7.36 -8.95
N GLU A 400 28.20 6.46 -7.95
CA GLU A 400 28.67 5.09 -8.15
C GLU A 400 27.72 4.27 -9.06
N TRP A 401 26.41 4.55 -9.00
CA TRP A 401 25.42 3.90 -9.86
C TRP A 401 25.38 4.46 -11.29
N GLY A 402 26.17 5.51 -11.56
CA GLY A 402 26.26 6.13 -12.88
C GLY A 402 25.07 7.03 -13.22
N HIS A 403 24.34 7.53 -12.20
CA HIS A 403 23.33 8.55 -12.39
C HIS A 403 23.98 9.86 -12.87
N LYS A 404 23.22 10.72 -13.53
CA LYS A 404 23.70 12.04 -14.00
C LYS A 404 23.55 13.11 -12.93
N ALA A 405 22.56 12.95 -12.03
CA ALA A 405 22.30 13.89 -10.96
C ALA A 405 21.46 13.23 -9.86
N ILE A 406 21.42 13.89 -8.70
CA ILE A 406 20.48 13.62 -7.61
C ILE A 406 20.02 14.94 -7.01
N ALA A 407 18.74 15.07 -6.66
CA ALA A 407 18.24 16.20 -5.90
C ALA A 407 18.34 15.93 -4.38
N ILE A 408 18.57 16.97 -3.61
CA ILE A 408 18.45 16.97 -2.15
C ILE A 408 17.26 17.86 -1.80
N THR A 409 16.20 17.29 -1.26
CA THR A 409 14.90 17.94 -1.08
C THR A 409 14.32 17.65 0.29
N ASP A 410 15.04 18.04 1.34
CA ASP A 410 14.61 17.83 2.73
C ASP A 410 13.36 18.66 3.08
N HIS A 411 12.56 18.21 4.04
CA HIS A 411 11.32 18.84 4.48
C HIS A 411 11.51 20.27 5.03
N GLY A 412 11.20 21.27 4.24
CA GLY A 412 11.18 22.67 4.63
C GLY A 412 12.52 23.28 5.02
N VAL A 413 13.63 22.57 4.79
CA VAL A 413 14.99 22.94 5.23
C VAL A 413 16.01 22.73 4.11
N VAL A 414 17.20 23.34 4.28
CA VAL A 414 18.31 23.29 3.32
C VAL A 414 19.65 22.96 4.00
N GLN A 415 19.62 22.41 5.20
CA GLN A 415 20.82 22.16 6.01
C GLN A 415 21.78 21.13 5.43
N ALA A 416 21.29 20.23 4.55
CA ALA A 416 22.12 19.23 3.89
C ALA A 416 22.98 19.80 2.74
N PHE A 417 22.76 21.03 2.28
CA PHE A 417 23.44 21.60 1.12
C PHE A 417 24.96 21.69 1.28
N PRO A 418 25.51 22.16 2.42
CA PRO A 418 26.97 22.18 2.60
C PRO A 418 27.59 20.77 2.50
N GLU A 419 26.98 19.75 3.15
CA GLU A 419 27.45 18.37 3.10
C GLU A 419 27.41 17.80 1.67
N ALA A 420 26.35 18.06 0.92
CA ALA A 420 26.22 17.65 -0.47
C ALA A 420 27.24 18.35 -1.39
N ASN A 421 27.50 19.66 -1.13
CA ASN A 421 28.49 20.42 -1.90
C ASN A 421 29.92 19.93 -1.65
N HIS A 422 30.26 19.59 -0.41
CA HIS A 422 31.58 19.07 -0.03
C HIS A 422 31.90 17.70 -0.65
N CYS A 423 30.93 17.04 -1.28
CA CYS A 423 31.20 15.83 -2.05
C CYS A 423 32.13 16.08 -3.26
N PHE A 424 32.25 17.30 -3.73
CA PHE A 424 33.11 17.71 -4.83
C PHE A 424 34.46 18.32 -4.40
N ASP A 425 34.74 18.35 -3.12
CA ASP A 425 35.99 18.94 -2.60
C ASP A 425 37.21 18.13 -3.02
N ALA A 426 38.35 18.80 -3.27
CA ALA A 426 39.61 18.13 -3.61
C ALA A 426 40.13 17.21 -2.49
N TRP A 427 39.79 17.48 -1.24
CA TRP A 427 40.15 16.70 -0.06
C TRP A 427 38.93 16.15 0.61
N GLY A 428 38.79 14.82 0.59
CA GLY A 428 37.66 14.12 1.26
C GLY A 428 36.35 14.11 0.51
N GLY A 429 36.26 14.66 -0.69
CA GLY A 429 35.11 14.55 -1.59
C GLY A 429 34.93 13.12 -2.11
N CYS A 430 33.72 12.77 -2.49
CA CYS A 430 33.37 11.44 -3.01
C CYS A 430 33.04 11.44 -4.51
N VAL A 431 32.98 12.61 -5.14
CA VAL A 431 32.74 12.81 -6.58
C VAL A 431 33.92 13.63 -7.14
N PRO A 432 34.54 13.21 -8.26
CA PRO A 432 35.58 14.00 -8.91
C PRO A 432 35.05 15.38 -9.30
N LYS A 433 35.86 16.42 -9.10
CA LYS A 433 35.50 17.81 -9.37
C LYS A 433 35.18 18.11 -10.84
N ASP A 434 35.78 17.38 -11.72
CA ASP A 434 35.65 17.44 -13.19
C ASP A 434 34.56 16.50 -13.72
N SER A 435 33.78 15.87 -12.84
CA SER A 435 32.66 14.99 -13.20
C SER A 435 31.47 15.80 -13.74
N ASP A 436 30.78 15.22 -14.74
CA ASP A 436 29.49 15.75 -15.24
C ASP A 436 28.31 15.52 -14.27
N PHE A 437 28.55 14.83 -13.16
CA PHE A 437 27.53 14.57 -12.15
C PHE A 437 27.13 15.86 -11.43
N LYS A 438 25.82 16.02 -11.15
CA LYS A 438 25.28 17.23 -10.49
C LYS A 438 24.45 16.90 -9.26
N VAL A 439 24.58 17.71 -8.23
CA VAL A 439 23.63 17.80 -7.15
C VAL A 439 22.64 18.93 -7.47
N LEU A 440 21.36 18.60 -7.44
CA LEU A 440 20.27 19.57 -7.59
C LEU A 440 19.79 19.98 -6.20
N TYR A 441 19.80 21.27 -5.93
CA TYR A 441 19.47 21.81 -4.62
C TYR A 441 18.00 22.23 -4.57
N GLY A 442 17.26 21.71 -3.61
CA GLY A 442 15.85 21.98 -3.45
C GLY A 442 15.34 21.74 -2.04
N MET A 443 14.04 21.82 -1.86
CA MET A 443 13.36 21.42 -0.63
C MET A 443 12.00 20.80 -0.96
N GLU A 444 11.51 19.93 -0.11
CA GLU A 444 10.09 19.61 -0.08
C GLU A 444 9.38 20.61 0.83
N ALA A 445 8.67 21.53 0.19
CA ALA A 445 7.96 22.62 0.87
C ALA A 445 6.61 22.16 1.42
N TYR A 446 6.20 22.71 2.55
CA TYR A 446 4.82 22.66 3.04
C TYR A 446 4.02 23.79 2.42
N LEU A 447 3.53 23.57 1.19
CA LEU A 447 2.81 24.52 0.39
C LEU A 447 1.42 24.79 0.97
N VAL A 448 0.98 26.03 0.93
CA VAL A 448 -0.36 26.47 1.33
C VAL A 448 -1.03 27.18 0.18
N ASP A 449 -2.24 26.74 -0.20
CA ASP A 449 -3.03 27.44 -1.22
C ASP A 449 -3.78 28.62 -0.57
N ASP A 450 -3.11 29.76 -0.51
CA ASP A 450 -3.66 31.03 -0.05
C ASP A 450 -4.31 31.85 -1.20
N MET A 451 -4.33 31.28 -2.41
CA MET A 451 -4.95 31.85 -3.59
C MET A 451 -6.33 31.27 -3.88
N LYS A 452 -6.72 30.18 -3.18
CA LYS A 452 -8.06 29.62 -3.31
C LYS A 452 -9.09 30.55 -2.68
N GLY A 453 -10.11 30.94 -3.46
CA GLY A 453 -11.21 31.73 -2.97
C GLY A 453 -12.06 31.00 -1.92
N ILE A 454 -12.74 31.79 -1.08
CA ILE A 454 -13.81 31.28 -0.17
C ILE A 454 -15.04 30.90 -0.98
N VAL A 455 -15.26 31.59 -2.10
CA VAL A 455 -16.33 31.34 -3.05
C VAL A 455 -15.76 30.76 -4.33
N THR A 456 -16.26 29.60 -4.73
CA THR A 456 -15.92 28.99 -6.02
C THR A 456 -16.87 29.48 -7.09
N ASN A 457 -16.35 29.76 -8.31
CA ASN A 457 -17.11 30.29 -9.47
C ASN A 457 -17.90 31.57 -9.12
N SER A 458 -17.27 32.47 -8.38
CA SER A 458 -17.85 33.80 -8.06
C SER A 458 -18.09 34.61 -9.34
N GLN A 459 -19.21 35.30 -9.41
CA GLN A 459 -19.63 36.21 -10.49
C GLN A 459 -20.14 37.52 -9.92
N GLY A 460 -19.60 37.97 -8.79
CA GLY A 460 -20.00 39.18 -8.13
C GLY A 460 -21.39 39.15 -7.47
N GLN A 461 -21.86 37.94 -7.11
CA GLN A 461 -23.17 37.82 -6.44
C GLN A 461 -23.17 38.59 -5.10
N PRO A 462 -24.29 39.25 -4.73
CA PRO A 462 -24.39 39.94 -3.45
C PRO A 462 -24.40 38.93 -2.28
N ILE A 463 -23.83 39.33 -1.12
CA ILE A 463 -23.76 38.47 0.08
C ILE A 463 -25.10 38.33 0.79
N ASP A 464 -26.15 39.10 0.44
CA ASP A 464 -27.50 39.05 0.99
C ASP A 464 -28.55 38.56 -0.03
N GLY A 465 -28.10 37.86 -1.07
CA GLY A 465 -28.95 37.27 -2.09
C GLY A 465 -29.71 36.00 -1.64
N LYS A 466 -30.00 35.14 -2.60
CA LYS A 466 -30.63 33.85 -2.36
C LYS A 466 -29.59 32.77 -2.19
N PHE A 467 -29.68 31.99 -1.11
CA PHE A 467 -28.75 30.93 -0.81
C PHE A 467 -29.49 29.63 -0.53
N VAL A 468 -28.87 28.52 -0.87
CA VAL A 468 -29.25 27.19 -0.39
C VAL A 468 -28.07 26.64 0.41
N VAL A 469 -28.26 26.55 1.72
CA VAL A 469 -27.31 25.97 2.64
C VAL A 469 -27.62 24.50 2.77
N PHE A 470 -26.65 23.61 2.53
CA PHE A 470 -26.90 22.19 2.49
C PHE A 470 -25.75 21.38 3.12
N ASP A 471 -26.07 20.17 3.49
CA ASP A 471 -25.16 19.17 4.01
C ASP A 471 -25.58 17.80 3.49
N ILE A 472 -24.64 16.85 3.38
CA ILE A 472 -24.92 15.50 2.93
C ILE A 472 -24.26 14.48 3.85
N GLU A 473 -24.98 13.36 4.07
CA GLU A 473 -24.38 12.17 4.67
C GLU A 473 -24.08 11.13 3.60
N THR A 474 -22.96 10.40 3.77
CA THR A 474 -22.43 9.50 2.73
C THR A 474 -21.93 8.18 3.32
N THR A 475 -21.83 7.14 2.49
CA THR A 475 -21.25 5.85 2.90
C THR A 475 -19.72 5.90 3.11
N GLY A 476 -19.06 7.03 2.86
CA GLY A 476 -17.63 7.24 3.06
C GLY A 476 -17.13 8.50 2.35
N PHE A 477 -15.81 8.66 2.20
CA PHE A 477 -15.20 9.95 1.83
C PHE A 477 -14.95 10.15 0.34
N SER A 478 -15.09 9.12 -0.49
CA SER A 478 -14.76 9.21 -1.93
C SER A 478 -16.01 9.27 -2.79
N PRO A 479 -16.28 10.35 -3.53
CA PRO A 479 -17.44 10.46 -4.42
C PRO A 479 -17.40 9.45 -5.59
N LEU A 480 -16.24 8.84 -5.88
CA LEU A 480 -16.11 7.81 -6.92
C LEU A 480 -16.66 6.45 -6.48
N THR A 481 -16.46 6.08 -5.22
CA THR A 481 -16.73 4.74 -4.69
C THR A 481 -17.81 4.73 -3.60
N CYS A 482 -18.11 5.88 -3.01
CA CYS A 482 -19.11 6.01 -1.96
C CYS A 482 -20.38 6.69 -2.48
N GLN A 483 -21.47 6.51 -1.75
CA GLN A 483 -22.81 6.97 -2.15
C GLN A 483 -23.36 7.96 -1.11
N ILE A 484 -24.25 8.85 -1.55
CA ILE A 484 -25.02 9.72 -0.67
C ILE A 484 -26.13 8.89 -0.01
N ILE A 485 -26.37 9.11 1.29
CA ILE A 485 -27.43 8.45 2.07
C ILE A 485 -28.46 9.43 2.64
N GLU A 486 -28.12 10.70 2.79
CA GLU A 486 -29.06 11.77 3.14
C GLU A 486 -28.64 13.06 2.48
N ILE A 487 -29.63 13.91 2.09
CA ILE A 487 -29.44 15.30 1.67
C ILE A 487 -30.34 16.17 2.52
N GLY A 488 -29.71 17.11 3.24
CA GLY A 488 -30.42 18.14 4.00
C GLY A 488 -30.09 19.53 3.46
N ALA A 489 -31.09 20.37 3.23
CA ALA A 489 -30.86 21.72 2.77
C ALA A 489 -31.90 22.70 3.31
N VAL A 490 -31.49 23.95 3.43
CA VAL A 490 -32.38 25.06 3.78
C VAL A 490 -32.16 26.22 2.83
N ARG A 491 -33.25 26.87 2.41
CA ARG A 491 -33.19 28.10 1.59
C ARG A 491 -33.13 29.29 2.51
N VAL A 492 -32.21 30.21 2.24
CA VAL A 492 -32.03 31.45 2.98
C VAL A 492 -32.26 32.62 2.01
N GLU A 493 -33.22 33.50 2.33
CA GLU A 493 -33.50 34.71 1.61
C GLU A 493 -33.56 35.91 2.60
N ASN A 494 -32.83 36.95 2.33
CA ASN A 494 -32.77 38.13 3.20
C ASN A 494 -32.41 37.82 4.67
N GLY A 495 -31.53 36.82 4.87
CA GLY A 495 -31.08 36.42 6.19
C GLY A 495 -32.08 35.54 6.99
N VAL A 496 -33.14 35.07 6.35
CA VAL A 496 -34.17 34.22 6.99
C VAL A 496 -34.28 32.90 6.26
N ILE A 497 -34.41 31.81 7.01
CA ILE A 497 -34.70 30.49 6.44
C ILE A 497 -36.16 30.47 5.97
N THR A 498 -36.38 30.27 4.68
CA THR A 498 -37.70 30.31 4.06
C THR A 498 -38.26 28.95 3.68
N ASP A 499 -37.41 27.95 3.44
CA ASP A 499 -37.83 26.63 2.99
C ASP A 499 -36.81 25.55 3.41
N ARG A 500 -37.23 24.29 3.43
CA ARG A 500 -36.38 23.12 3.81
C ARG A 500 -36.57 22.00 2.85
N PHE A 501 -35.45 21.29 2.57
CA PHE A 501 -35.40 20.05 1.82
C PHE A 501 -34.69 19.01 2.68
N SER A 502 -35.28 17.85 2.90
CA SER A 502 -34.69 16.77 3.68
C SER A 502 -35.17 15.43 3.12
N THR A 503 -34.24 14.56 2.77
CA THR A 503 -34.59 13.26 2.25
C THR A 503 -33.46 12.26 2.46
N PHE A 504 -33.82 11.04 2.82
CA PHE A 504 -32.91 9.88 2.70
C PHE A 504 -32.75 9.51 1.24
N VAL A 505 -31.60 8.92 0.94
CA VAL A 505 -31.24 8.41 -0.39
C VAL A 505 -30.81 6.95 -0.26
N ASN A 506 -31.42 6.07 -1.04
CA ASN A 506 -31.01 4.68 -1.07
C ASN A 506 -29.64 4.52 -1.81
N PRO A 507 -28.56 4.15 -1.11
CA PRO A 507 -27.23 4.04 -1.70
C PRO A 507 -27.07 2.80 -2.59
N LYS A 508 -28.02 1.83 -2.54
CA LYS A 508 -27.95 0.51 -3.20
C LYS A 508 -26.73 -0.34 -2.80
N VAL A 509 -26.10 0.04 -1.71
CA VAL A 509 -24.97 -0.68 -1.07
C VAL A 509 -25.13 -0.59 0.44
N PRO A 510 -24.60 -1.56 1.20
CA PRO A 510 -24.67 -1.52 2.66
C PRO A 510 -23.95 -0.31 3.23
N ILE A 511 -24.52 0.28 4.27
CA ILE A 511 -23.88 1.39 5.00
C ILE A 511 -22.81 0.79 5.92
N PRO A 512 -21.54 1.23 5.79
CA PRO A 512 -20.48 0.75 6.68
C PRO A 512 -20.79 1.10 8.14
N TYR A 513 -20.54 0.16 9.05
CA TYR A 513 -20.83 0.32 10.48
C TYR A 513 -20.27 1.62 11.08
N ARG A 514 -19.05 1.98 10.70
CA ARG A 514 -18.43 3.23 11.17
C ARG A 514 -19.21 4.48 10.73
N ILE A 515 -19.85 4.42 9.58
CA ILE A 515 -20.70 5.51 9.09
C ILE A 515 -22.01 5.55 9.88
N GLU A 516 -22.62 4.41 10.11
CA GLU A 516 -23.82 4.33 10.94
C GLU A 516 -23.57 4.82 12.38
N GLN A 517 -22.45 4.46 13.00
CA GLN A 517 -22.07 5.00 14.31
C GLN A 517 -21.90 6.54 14.27
N LEU A 518 -21.41 7.08 13.14
CA LEU A 518 -21.20 8.51 12.99
C LEU A 518 -22.50 9.28 12.74
N THR A 519 -23.34 8.77 11.83
CA THR A 519 -24.54 9.47 11.32
C THR A 519 -25.83 8.98 11.96
N SER A 520 -25.80 7.85 12.67
CA SER A 520 -26.99 7.13 13.17
C SER A 520 -27.95 6.67 12.07
N ILE A 521 -27.52 6.70 10.80
CA ILE A 521 -28.30 6.24 9.64
C ILE A 521 -27.90 4.81 9.34
N ASN A 522 -28.88 3.91 9.39
CA ASN A 522 -28.69 2.49 9.09
C ASN A 522 -29.40 2.06 7.79
N ASP A 523 -29.11 0.84 7.33
CA ASP A 523 -29.68 0.30 6.11
C ASP A 523 -31.22 0.31 6.09
N SER A 524 -31.90 0.06 7.22
CA SER A 524 -33.35 0.02 7.26
C SER A 524 -34.01 1.38 7.02
N MET A 525 -33.32 2.48 7.34
CA MET A 525 -33.83 3.84 7.15
C MET A 525 -33.79 4.29 5.68
N VAL A 526 -32.83 3.75 4.90
CA VAL A 526 -32.59 4.18 3.52
C VAL A 526 -33.10 3.19 2.46
N MET A 527 -33.45 1.97 2.88
CA MET A 527 -33.80 0.88 1.96
C MET A 527 -34.99 1.21 1.06
N ASP A 528 -36.03 1.83 1.61
CA ASP A 528 -37.26 2.21 0.91
C ASP A 528 -37.20 3.65 0.37
N ALA A 529 -36.09 4.38 0.59
CA ALA A 529 -35.91 5.72 0.06
C ALA A 529 -35.63 5.70 -1.46
N PRO A 530 -35.98 6.77 -2.18
CA PRO A 530 -35.60 6.92 -3.59
C PRO A 530 -34.07 6.93 -3.76
N ASP A 531 -33.62 6.55 -4.93
CA ASP A 531 -32.20 6.60 -5.27
C ASP A 531 -31.75 8.02 -5.67
N ILE A 532 -30.42 8.21 -5.76
CA ILE A 532 -29.83 9.51 -6.10
C ILE A 532 -30.20 9.99 -7.52
N GLN A 533 -30.59 9.05 -8.43
CA GLN A 533 -31.02 9.45 -9.77
C GLN A 533 -32.36 10.20 -9.73
N THR A 534 -33.22 9.83 -8.79
CA THR A 534 -34.51 10.47 -8.57
C THR A 534 -34.39 11.76 -7.75
N ILE A 535 -33.55 11.76 -6.71
CA ILE A 535 -33.45 12.87 -5.75
C ILE A 535 -32.62 14.03 -6.26
N LEU A 536 -31.52 13.76 -6.95
CA LEU A 536 -30.61 14.83 -7.40
C LEU A 536 -31.29 15.91 -8.26
N PRO A 537 -32.11 15.57 -9.27
CA PRO A 537 -32.85 16.60 -10.04
C PRO A 537 -33.76 17.48 -9.15
N GLN A 538 -34.44 16.89 -8.15
CA GLN A 538 -35.29 17.64 -7.21
C GLN A 538 -34.49 18.57 -6.32
N PHE A 539 -33.33 18.09 -5.85
CA PHE A 539 -32.39 18.93 -5.08
C PHE A 539 -31.86 20.09 -5.90
N LEU A 540 -31.49 19.85 -7.16
CA LEU A 540 -30.99 20.92 -8.05
C LEU A 540 -32.10 21.94 -8.40
N GLU A 541 -33.34 21.48 -8.55
CA GLU A 541 -34.49 22.37 -8.69
C GLU A 541 -34.70 23.25 -7.42
N PHE A 542 -34.53 22.65 -6.24
CA PHE A 542 -34.55 23.40 -4.97
C PHE A 542 -33.41 24.44 -4.91
N CYS A 543 -32.24 24.17 -5.52
CA CYS A 543 -31.10 25.10 -5.59
C CYS A 543 -31.21 26.13 -6.70
N ALA A 544 -32.23 26.07 -7.57
CA ALA A 544 -32.29 26.89 -8.77
C ALA A 544 -32.27 28.41 -8.43
N GLY A 545 -31.35 29.14 -9.07
CA GLY A 545 -31.20 30.61 -8.90
C GLY A 545 -30.61 31.05 -7.55
N ALA A 546 -30.08 30.12 -6.74
CA ALA A 546 -29.43 30.40 -5.48
C ALA A 546 -27.92 30.08 -5.53
N VAL A 547 -27.13 30.71 -4.68
CA VAL A 547 -25.75 30.33 -4.40
C VAL A 547 -25.77 29.20 -3.37
N MET A 548 -25.02 28.13 -3.62
CA MET A 548 -24.92 26.99 -2.71
C MET A 548 -23.94 27.30 -1.59
N VAL A 549 -24.22 26.84 -0.37
CA VAL A 549 -23.38 27.06 0.81
C VAL A 549 -23.26 25.75 1.58
N ALA A 550 -22.05 25.39 1.98
CA ALA A 550 -21.85 24.23 2.85
C ALA A 550 -20.68 24.43 3.81
N HIS A 551 -20.57 23.59 4.83
CA HIS A 551 -19.46 23.63 5.79
C HIS A 551 -18.36 22.65 5.40
N ASN A 552 -17.27 23.11 4.84
CA ASN A 552 -16.25 22.38 4.09
C ASN A 552 -16.78 21.92 2.72
N ALA A 553 -17.37 22.89 2.02
CA ALA A 553 -18.16 22.76 0.81
C ALA A 553 -17.54 21.89 -0.33
N ASP A 554 -16.23 21.80 -0.42
CA ASP A 554 -15.59 20.93 -1.42
C ASP A 554 -15.97 19.46 -1.26
N PHE A 555 -16.19 19.00 -0.03
CA PHE A 555 -16.62 17.62 0.24
C PHE A 555 -18.00 17.38 -0.36
N ASP A 556 -18.97 18.14 0.06
CA ASP A 556 -20.38 17.99 -0.35
C ASP A 556 -20.53 18.19 -1.86
N MET A 557 -19.94 19.27 -2.38
CA MET A 557 -19.98 19.59 -3.80
C MET A 557 -19.30 18.52 -4.66
N SER A 558 -18.27 17.85 -4.19
CA SER A 558 -17.63 16.75 -4.93
C SER A 558 -18.58 15.59 -5.20
N PHE A 559 -19.43 15.25 -4.26
CA PHE A 559 -20.46 14.20 -4.41
C PHE A 559 -21.59 14.68 -5.34
N ILE A 560 -22.06 15.91 -5.18
CA ILE A 560 -23.09 16.50 -6.05
C ILE A 560 -22.59 16.54 -7.50
N ILE A 561 -21.40 17.09 -7.75
CA ILE A 561 -20.82 17.23 -9.10
C ILE A 561 -20.59 15.86 -9.74
N GLU A 562 -20.07 14.87 -9.00
CA GLU A 562 -19.85 13.52 -9.55
C GLU A 562 -21.18 12.85 -9.92
N ASN A 563 -22.22 12.99 -9.10
CA ASN A 563 -23.55 12.46 -9.44
C ASN A 563 -24.20 13.24 -10.60
N CYS A 564 -24.03 14.55 -10.71
CA CYS A 564 -24.42 15.33 -11.89
C CYS A 564 -23.73 14.81 -13.15
N LYS A 565 -22.43 14.56 -13.08
CA LYS A 565 -21.64 14.01 -14.18
C LYS A 565 -22.15 12.64 -14.63
N ARG A 566 -22.47 11.74 -13.68
CA ARG A 566 -23.04 10.40 -13.99
C ARG A 566 -24.39 10.49 -14.66
N GLN A 567 -25.19 11.51 -14.35
CA GLN A 567 -26.53 11.73 -14.90
C GLN A 567 -26.56 12.69 -16.11
N GLY A 568 -25.42 13.24 -16.53
CA GLY A 568 -25.35 14.19 -17.65
C GLY A 568 -25.96 15.57 -17.34
N LEU A 569 -26.01 15.94 -16.04
CA LEU A 569 -26.52 17.23 -15.54
C LEU A 569 -25.41 18.28 -15.52
N PRO A 570 -25.73 19.60 -15.39
CA PRO A 570 -24.75 20.66 -15.23
C PRO A 570 -23.80 20.40 -14.06
N GLN A 571 -22.53 20.82 -14.20
CA GLN A 571 -21.47 20.55 -13.24
C GLN A 571 -20.86 21.84 -12.64
N GLU A 572 -21.25 23.01 -13.14
CA GLU A 572 -20.71 24.29 -12.72
C GLU A 572 -21.72 25.02 -11.82
N TYR A 573 -21.32 25.22 -10.57
CA TYR A 573 -22.10 25.86 -9.54
C TYR A 573 -21.26 26.92 -8.84
N THR A 574 -21.90 28.03 -8.44
CA THR A 574 -21.32 28.97 -7.48
C THR A 574 -21.61 28.49 -6.10
N TYR A 575 -20.56 28.31 -5.29
CA TYR A 575 -20.73 27.88 -3.90
C TYR A 575 -19.74 28.54 -2.93
N VAL A 576 -20.14 28.64 -1.68
CA VAL A 576 -19.40 29.26 -0.57
C VAL A 576 -19.00 28.23 0.45
N ASP A 577 -17.72 28.25 0.89
CA ASP A 577 -17.22 27.45 1.99
C ASP A 577 -17.27 28.25 3.31
N THR A 578 -18.17 27.87 4.23
CA THR A 578 -18.27 28.50 5.53
C THR A 578 -17.05 28.26 6.43
N VAL A 579 -16.27 27.20 6.21
CA VAL A 579 -14.96 27.02 6.88
C VAL A 579 -13.96 28.07 6.44
N GLY A 580 -13.95 28.42 5.15
CA GLY A 580 -13.18 29.53 4.61
C GLY A 580 -13.56 30.85 5.25
N MET A 581 -14.87 31.15 5.30
CA MET A 581 -15.41 32.35 5.98
C MET A 581 -15.02 32.36 7.47
N ALA A 582 -15.18 31.25 8.18
CA ALA A 582 -14.83 31.16 9.60
C ALA A 582 -13.33 31.42 9.86
N ARG A 583 -12.43 30.95 8.99
CA ARG A 583 -11.00 31.25 9.09
C ARG A 583 -10.70 32.73 8.95
N PHE A 584 -11.43 33.38 8.07
CA PHE A 584 -11.30 34.85 7.84
C PHE A 584 -11.93 35.67 8.97
N LEU A 585 -13.16 35.37 9.36
CA LEU A 585 -13.94 36.19 10.29
C LEU A 585 -13.60 35.93 11.76
N LEU A 586 -13.20 34.69 12.09
CA LEU A 586 -12.90 34.19 13.46
C LEU A 586 -11.44 33.79 13.61
N PRO A 587 -10.46 34.67 13.42
CA PRO A 587 -9.03 34.31 13.43
C PRO A 587 -8.51 33.80 14.78
N ALA A 588 -9.26 34.00 15.85
CA ALA A 588 -8.91 33.47 17.19
C ALA A 588 -9.13 31.95 17.31
N LEU A 589 -10.02 31.35 16.51
CA LEU A 589 -10.31 29.93 16.61
C LEU A 589 -9.13 29.06 16.13
N ASN A 590 -8.91 27.94 16.82
CA ASN A 590 -7.91 26.95 16.46
C ASN A 590 -8.46 25.77 15.68
N ARG A 591 -9.77 25.54 15.74
CA ARG A 591 -10.51 24.47 15.05
C ARG A 591 -11.74 25.07 14.42
N PHE A 592 -12.15 24.55 13.26
CA PHE A 592 -13.27 25.04 12.46
C PHE A 592 -14.27 23.93 12.16
N LYS A 593 -14.49 23.01 13.13
CA LYS A 593 -15.62 22.09 13.07
C LYS A 593 -16.92 22.84 13.29
N LEU A 594 -18.03 22.34 12.76
CA LEU A 594 -19.33 22.98 12.82
C LEU A 594 -19.73 23.36 14.25
N ASP A 595 -19.61 22.43 15.20
CA ASP A 595 -19.86 22.63 16.63
C ASP A 595 -19.07 23.79 17.24
N THR A 596 -17.79 23.86 16.87
CA THR A 596 -16.87 24.89 17.38
C THR A 596 -17.19 26.27 16.82
N VAL A 597 -17.54 26.32 15.52
CA VAL A 597 -17.93 27.58 14.86
C VAL A 597 -19.29 28.05 15.35
N ALA A 598 -20.28 27.17 15.44
CA ALA A 598 -21.62 27.46 15.97
C ALA A 598 -21.53 28.12 17.36
N LYS A 599 -20.80 27.48 18.27
CA LYS A 599 -20.55 28.01 19.62
C LYS A 599 -19.89 29.39 19.60
N ALA A 600 -18.94 29.62 18.69
CA ALA A 600 -18.22 30.91 18.62
C ALA A 600 -19.10 32.09 18.16
N VAL A 601 -20.15 31.82 17.37
CA VAL A 601 -21.10 32.83 16.86
C VAL A 601 -22.44 32.82 17.60
N GLY A 602 -22.58 31.96 18.65
CA GLY A 602 -23.76 31.91 19.49
C GLY A 602 -24.97 31.22 18.85
N VAL A 603 -24.70 30.23 17.96
CA VAL A 603 -25.71 29.38 17.32
C VAL A 603 -25.80 28.06 18.08
N SER A 604 -27.04 27.59 18.36
CA SER A 604 -27.27 26.27 18.97
C SER A 604 -27.21 25.15 17.94
N LEU A 605 -26.71 24.00 18.36
CA LEU A 605 -26.68 22.78 17.56
C LEU A 605 -27.25 21.64 18.43
N ASP A 606 -28.59 21.47 18.36
CA ASP A 606 -29.32 20.58 19.26
C ASP A 606 -29.28 19.10 18.81
N HIS A 607 -29.14 18.83 17.50
CA HIS A 607 -29.07 17.49 16.92
C HIS A 607 -27.93 17.42 15.91
N HIS A 608 -26.84 16.76 16.27
CA HIS A 608 -25.68 16.51 15.39
C HIS A 608 -25.91 15.27 14.52
N HIS A 609 -25.37 15.32 13.28
CA HIS A 609 -25.36 14.20 12.34
C HIS A 609 -26.72 13.87 11.71
N ARG A 610 -27.53 14.88 11.47
CA ARG A 610 -28.65 14.83 10.56
C ARG A 610 -28.47 15.97 9.56
N ALA A 611 -28.36 15.62 8.29
CA ALA A 611 -27.98 16.56 7.23
C ALA A 611 -28.81 17.84 7.23
N VAL A 612 -30.12 17.79 7.49
CA VAL A 612 -30.98 18.99 7.54
C VAL A 612 -30.72 19.87 8.76
N ASP A 613 -30.36 19.29 9.91
CA ASP A 613 -30.10 20.05 11.14
C ASP A 613 -28.72 20.71 11.05
N ASP A 614 -27.71 19.99 10.50
CA ASP A 614 -26.38 20.53 10.22
C ASP A 614 -26.44 21.63 9.15
N ALA A 615 -27.28 21.47 8.10
CA ALA A 615 -27.55 22.52 7.12
C ALA A 615 -28.23 23.75 7.74
N ALA A 616 -29.19 23.55 8.64
CA ALA A 616 -29.87 24.66 9.33
C ALA A 616 -28.92 25.42 10.27
N CYS A 617 -28.10 24.70 11.06
CA CYS A 617 -27.06 25.31 11.88
C CYS A 617 -26.05 26.07 11.01
N THR A 618 -25.61 25.48 9.90
CA THR A 618 -24.71 26.13 8.94
C THR A 618 -25.34 27.39 8.35
N ALA A 619 -26.65 27.39 8.10
CA ALA A 619 -27.38 28.56 7.60
C ALA A 619 -27.40 29.70 8.62
N GLU A 620 -27.69 29.41 9.88
CA GLU A 620 -27.63 30.41 10.95
C GLU A 620 -26.22 31.00 11.12
N ILE A 621 -25.17 30.14 11.07
CA ILE A 621 -23.78 30.58 11.06
C ILE A 621 -23.51 31.50 9.86
N PHE A 622 -23.96 31.07 8.67
CA PHE A 622 -23.78 31.84 7.46
C PHE A 622 -24.45 33.24 7.55
N VAL A 623 -25.66 33.31 8.07
CA VAL A 623 -26.35 34.60 8.30
C VAL A 623 -25.54 35.51 9.23
N ARG A 624 -25.00 34.98 10.33
CA ARG A 624 -24.11 35.73 11.23
C ARG A 624 -22.84 36.19 10.51
N PHE A 625 -22.28 35.35 9.65
CA PHE A 625 -21.11 35.74 8.87
C PHE A 625 -21.42 36.82 7.87
N VAL A 626 -22.57 36.80 7.23
CA VAL A 626 -23.02 37.91 6.34
C VAL A 626 -23.14 39.23 7.11
N GLU A 627 -23.67 39.23 8.35
CA GLU A 627 -23.70 40.43 9.22
C GLU A 627 -22.26 40.91 9.50
N MET A 628 -21.33 40.03 9.87
CA MET A 628 -19.94 40.40 10.12
C MET A 628 -19.19 40.86 8.86
N LEU A 629 -19.58 40.43 7.66
CA LEU A 629 -19.02 40.90 6.40
C LEU A 629 -19.50 42.30 6.08
N LYS A 630 -20.77 42.57 6.30
CA LYS A 630 -21.35 43.93 6.14
C LYS A 630 -20.66 44.95 7.07
N GLU A 631 -20.34 44.57 8.31
CA GLU A 631 -19.55 45.39 9.26
C GLU A 631 -18.13 45.69 8.75
N ARG A 632 -17.63 44.94 7.76
CA ARG A 632 -16.30 45.10 7.16
C ARG A 632 -16.37 45.69 5.75
N ASP A 633 -17.49 46.24 5.37
CA ASP A 633 -17.75 46.84 4.02
C ASP A 633 -17.56 45.80 2.88
N ILE A 634 -17.86 44.53 3.13
CA ILE A 634 -17.85 43.45 2.12
C ILE A 634 -19.30 43.15 1.75
N PHE A 635 -19.71 43.44 0.49
CA PHE A 635 -21.09 43.31 0.04
C PHE A 635 -21.29 42.35 -1.14
N ASP A 636 -20.20 41.81 -1.69
CA ASP A 636 -20.23 40.87 -2.81
C ASP A 636 -19.19 39.76 -2.66
N MET A 637 -19.40 38.67 -3.40
CA MET A 637 -18.58 37.48 -3.32
C MET A 637 -17.16 37.64 -3.88
N ASP A 638 -16.96 38.53 -4.84
CA ASP A 638 -15.63 38.80 -5.40
C ASP A 638 -14.76 39.55 -4.40
N THR A 639 -15.34 40.58 -3.72
CA THR A 639 -14.68 41.30 -2.63
C THR A 639 -14.34 40.35 -1.46
N LEU A 640 -15.25 39.42 -1.12
CA LEU A 640 -14.98 38.39 -0.13
C LEU A 640 -13.76 37.52 -0.52
N ASN A 641 -13.65 37.06 -1.77
CA ASN A 641 -12.51 36.31 -2.26
C ASN A 641 -11.21 37.13 -2.23
N GLN A 642 -11.25 38.42 -2.57
CA GLN A 642 -10.06 39.26 -2.55
C GLN A 642 -9.53 39.51 -1.13
N GLN A 643 -10.39 39.61 -0.14
CA GLN A 643 -10.01 39.93 1.24
C GLN A 643 -9.84 38.74 2.14
N GLY A 644 -10.47 37.60 1.80
CA GLY A 644 -10.66 36.47 2.70
C GLY A 644 -9.40 35.72 3.12
N ASN A 645 -8.32 35.69 2.30
CA ASN A 645 -7.12 34.89 2.54
C ASN A 645 -5.84 35.67 2.82
N VAL A 646 -5.91 36.98 3.05
CA VAL A 646 -4.74 37.88 3.09
C VAL A 646 -3.98 37.86 4.41
N SER A 647 -4.58 37.52 5.53
CA SER A 647 -3.89 37.62 6.82
C SER A 647 -2.91 36.45 7.06
N VAL A 648 -1.70 36.76 7.61
CA VAL A 648 -0.70 35.77 8.04
C VAL A 648 -1.30 34.73 8.99
N ASN A 649 -2.19 35.17 9.88
CA ASN A 649 -2.84 34.26 10.85
C ASN A 649 -3.82 33.32 10.18
N THR A 650 -4.50 33.74 9.14
CA THR A 650 -5.35 32.88 8.30
C THR A 650 -4.49 31.85 7.56
N ILE A 651 -3.44 32.30 6.87
CA ILE A 651 -2.49 31.43 6.13
C ILE A 651 -1.90 30.35 7.03
N LYS A 652 -1.52 30.68 8.27
CA LYS A 652 -1.01 29.71 9.25
C LYS A 652 -2.01 28.60 9.60
N LYS A 653 -3.29 28.78 9.34
CA LYS A 653 -4.36 27.82 9.68
C LYS A 653 -4.84 27.00 8.48
N LEU A 654 -4.46 27.38 7.27
CA LEU A 654 -4.79 26.66 6.05
C LEU A 654 -4.11 25.26 6.05
N PRO A 655 -4.66 24.29 5.33
CA PRO A 655 -4.02 22.98 5.14
C PRO A 655 -2.67 23.15 4.44
N THR A 656 -1.76 22.22 4.68
CA THR A 656 -0.46 22.16 4.03
C THR A 656 -0.37 20.95 3.12
N TYR A 657 0.22 21.12 1.95
CA TYR A 657 0.48 20.10 0.97
C TYR A 657 1.98 20.04 0.67
N HIS A 658 2.49 18.89 0.24
CA HIS A 658 3.87 18.76 -0.17
C HIS A 658 4.06 19.33 -1.59
N ALA A 659 5.19 19.98 -1.83
CA ALA A 659 5.60 20.44 -3.15
C ALA A 659 7.13 20.44 -3.22
N ILE A 660 7.72 19.94 -4.30
CA ILE A 660 9.17 19.98 -4.50
C ILE A 660 9.55 21.31 -5.16
N ILE A 661 10.44 22.05 -4.53
CA ILE A 661 10.97 23.32 -5.08
C ILE A 661 12.47 23.13 -5.34
N LEU A 662 12.89 23.22 -6.60
CA LEU A 662 14.28 23.07 -7.03
C LEU A 662 14.86 24.40 -7.49
N ALA A 663 16.08 24.69 -7.12
CA ALA A 663 16.83 25.83 -7.64
C ALA A 663 17.44 25.46 -9.00
N ARG A 664 17.08 26.25 -10.04
CA ARG A 664 17.56 26.09 -11.41
C ARG A 664 18.89 26.80 -11.67
N ASN A 665 19.11 27.89 -10.95
CA ASN A 665 20.28 28.76 -11.10
C ASN A 665 20.56 29.50 -9.78
N GLU A 666 21.54 30.39 -9.78
CA GLU A 666 21.96 31.15 -8.58
C GLU A 666 20.85 32.07 -8.05
N THR A 667 20.06 32.71 -8.93
CA THR A 667 18.87 33.49 -8.51
C THR A 667 17.86 32.59 -7.78
N GLY A 668 17.59 31.39 -8.34
CA GLY A 668 16.73 30.42 -7.71
C GLY A 668 17.24 29.95 -6.36
N ARG A 669 18.55 29.72 -6.18
CA ARG A 669 19.15 29.38 -4.89
C ARG A 669 18.89 30.48 -3.83
N VAL A 670 19.09 31.73 -4.20
CA VAL A 670 18.82 32.88 -3.31
C VAL A 670 17.33 32.94 -2.97
N ASN A 671 16.46 32.79 -3.95
CA ASN A 671 15.00 32.80 -3.74
C ASN A 671 14.54 31.61 -2.89
N LEU A 672 15.14 30.41 -3.07
CA LEU A 672 14.87 29.25 -2.21
C LEU A 672 15.20 29.58 -0.73
N TYR A 673 16.33 30.21 -0.45
CA TYR A 673 16.72 30.63 0.90
C TYR A 673 15.76 31.66 1.49
N LYS A 674 15.25 32.60 0.67
CA LYS A 674 14.20 33.55 1.11
C LYS A 674 12.93 32.83 1.49
N LEU A 675 12.49 31.85 0.68
CA LEU A 675 11.29 31.03 0.96
C LEU A 675 11.46 30.28 2.28
N VAL A 676 12.61 29.58 2.47
CA VAL A 676 12.91 28.88 3.72
C VAL A 676 12.89 29.86 4.91
N SER A 677 13.56 31.00 4.81
CA SER A 677 13.62 31.98 5.88
C SER A 677 12.23 32.51 6.24
N GLN A 678 11.41 32.91 5.24
CA GLN A 678 10.07 33.43 5.52
C GLN A 678 9.12 32.36 6.04
N SER A 679 9.23 31.12 5.56
CA SER A 679 8.39 30.00 6.05
C SER A 679 8.61 29.73 7.52
N HIS A 680 9.85 29.85 8.01
CA HIS A 680 10.20 29.68 9.41
C HIS A 680 9.90 30.92 10.25
N LEU A 681 10.25 32.12 9.81
CA LEU A 681 10.13 33.33 10.59
C LEU A 681 8.70 33.89 10.62
N LYS A 682 8.00 33.86 9.49
CA LYS A 682 6.69 34.52 9.34
C LYS A 682 5.52 33.56 9.36
N TYR A 683 5.64 32.39 8.69
CA TYR A 683 4.51 31.50 8.44
C TYR A 683 4.57 30.17 9.22
N TYR A 684 5.48 30.03 10.18
CA TYR A 684 5.63 28.83 10.97
C TYR A 684 4.43 28.57 11.88
N ARG A 685 3.86 27.37 11.78
CA ARG A 685 2.91 26.80 12.76
C ARG A 685 2.99 25.30 12.67
N ARG A 686 3.68 24.67 13.61
CA ARG A 686 4.06 23.24 13.64
C ARG A 686 4.99 22.81 12.51
N ARG A 687 4.90 23.49 11.33
CA ARG A 687 5.69 23.26 10.12
C ARG A 687 5.98 24.61 9.46
N PRO A 688 7.10 24.74 8.74
CA PRO A 688 7.38 25.96 7.96
C PRO A 688 6.51 25.99 6.70
N ARG A 689 5.53 26.91 6.67
CA ARG A 689 4.57 27.00 5.56
C ARG A 689 5.04 27.93 4.47
N VAL A 690 4.86 27.52 3.23
CA VAL A 690 5.15 28.34 2.05
C VAL A 690 3.82 28.66 1.36
N PRO A 691 3.29 29.90 1.49
CA PRO A 691 2.13 30.33 0.71
C PRO A 691 2.42 30.32 -0.79
N LYS A 692 1.46 29.96 -1.62
CA LYS A 692 1.58 30.03 -3.09
C LYS A 692 1.86 31.45 -3.57
N SER A 693 1.24 32.46 -2.95
CA SER A 693 1.51 33.88 -3.24
C SER A 693 2.98 34.23 -3.01
N LEU A 694 3.57 33.78 -1.88
CA LEU A 694 4.97 34.00 -1.57
C LEU A 694 5.90 33.27 -2.55
N PHE A 695 5.54 32.04 -2.94
CA PHE A 695 6.28 31.31 -3.96
C PHE A 695 6.27 32.06 -5.29
N LEU A 696 5.14 32.57 -5.73
CA LEU A 696 5.04 33.31 -6.98
C LEU A 696 5.84 34.63 -6.96
N GLU A 697 5.91 35.29 -5.81
CA GLU A 697 6.77 36.50 -5.61
C GLU A 697 8.26 36.17 -5.82
N HIS A 698 8.68 34.96 -5.47
CA HIS A 698 10.07 34.51 -5.55
C HIS A 698 10.29 33.41 -6.61
N ARG A 699 9.39 33.28 -7.60
CA ARG A 699 9.43 32.15 -8.57
C ARG A 699 10.65 32.16 -9.49
N GLU A 700 11.28 33.33 -9.71
CA GLU A 700 12.41 33.43 -10.65
C GLU A 700 13.54 32.45 -10.27
N GLY A 701 13.96 31.66 -11.25
CA GLY A 701 15.03 30.66 -11.08
C GLY A 701 14.65 29.43 -10.29
N LEU A 702 13.37 29.24 -9.94
CA LEU A 702 12.84 28.06 -9.26
C LEU A 702 11.99 27.21 -10.20
N LEU A 703 12.00 25.90 -9.95
CA LEU A 703 11.06 24.93 -10.53
C LEU A 703 10.23 24.33 -9.39
N ILE A 704 8.93 24.11 -9.64
CA ILE A 704 8.04 23.48 -8.66
C ILE A 704 7.44 22.19 -9.22
N GLY A 705 7.50 21.13 -8.42
CA GLY A 705 6.92 19.80 -8.71
C GLY A 705 5.77 19.46 -7.78
N SER A 706 4.86 18.60 -8.25
CA SER A 706 3.63 18.20 -7.53
C SER A 706 3.85 17.34 -6.29
N ALA A 707 5.07 16.89 -6.04
CA ALA A 707 5.49 16.02 -4.96
C ALA A 707 4.71 14.68 -4.87
N CYS A 708 4.65 14.10 -3.65
CA CYS A 708 4.15 12.78 -3.34
C CYS A 708 2.63 12.73 -3.13
N GLU A 709 2.15 11.65 -2.47
CA GLU A 709 0.74 11.46 -2.11
C GLU A 709 0.19 12.57 -1.17
N ALA A 710 1.06 13.23 -0.41
CA ALA A 710 0.70 14.39 0.41
C ALA A 710 0.65 15.71 -0.39
N GLY A 711 0.93 15.67 -1.69
CA GLY A 711 0.84 16.81 -2.61
C GLY A 711 -0.61 17.21 -2.89
N GLU A 712 -0.81 18.49 -3.16
CA GLU A 712 -2.15 19.07 -3.36
C GLU A 712 -2.88 18.45 -4.56
N LEU A 713 -2.20 18.30 -5.70
CA LEU A 713 -2.76 17.68 -6.90
C LEU A 713 -3.16 16.24 -6.65
N TYR A 714 -2.30 15.48 -5.96
CA TYR A 714 -2.59 14.09 -5.63
C TYR A 714 -3.82 13.96 -4.71
N GLN A 715 -3.91 14.78 -3.68
CA GLN A 715 -5.06 14.84 -2.78
C GLN A 715 -6.34 15.28 -3.50
N ALA A 716 -6.25 16.22 -4.45
CA ALA A 716 -7.39 16.65 -5.27
C ALA A 716 -7.88 15.49 -6.17
N LEU A 717 -6.96 14.71 -6.76
CA LEU A 717 -7.31 13.52 -7.55
C LEU A 717 -7.96 12.42 -6.69
N LEU A 718 -7.47 12.23 -5.46
CA LEU A 718 -8.06 11.26 -4.52
C LEU A 718 -9.52 11.55 -4.18
N ARG A 719 -9.84 12.82 -3.94
CA ARG A 719 -11.21 13.26 -3.66
C ARG A 719 -12.05 13.50 -4.91
N ASN A 720 -11.50 13.18 -6.10
CA ASN A 720 -12.14 13.41 -7.39
C ASN A 720 -12.61 14.88 -7.58
N ALA A 721 -11.71 15.82 -7.29
CA ALA A 721 -11.99 17.24 -7.47
C ALA A 721 -12.43 17.54 -8.92
N PRO A 722 -13.28 18.57 -9.13
CA PRO A 722 -13.75 18.97 -10.45
C PRO A 722 -12.61 19.26 -11.42
N GLU A 723 -12.85 18.99 -12.72
CA GLU A 723 -11.85 19.18 -13.77
C GLU A 723 -11.24 20.60 -13.81
N PRO A 724 -12.00 21.69 -13.60
CA PRO A 724 -11.42 23.05 -13.52
C PRO A 724 -10.42 23.21 -12.34
N GLU A 725 -10.71 22.61 -11.17
CA GLU A 725 -9.79 22.64 -10.04
C GLU A 725 -8.52 21.84 -10.35
N ILE A 726 -8.64 20.64 -10.91
CA ILE A 726 -7.50 19.83 -11.33
C ILE A 726 -6.65 20.59 -12.35
N ALA A 727 -7.27 21.23 -13.35
CA ALA A 727 -6.57 22.03 -14.36
C ALA A 727 -5.82 23.19 -13.71
N ARG A 728 -6.45 23.92 -12.79
CA ARG A 728 -5.82 25.01 -12.03
C ARG A 728 -4.59 24.53 -11.27
N LEU A 729 -4.68 23.38 -10.60
CA LEU A 729 -3.57 22.79 -9.84
C LEU A 729 -2.45 22.33 -10.75
N VAL A 730 -2.75 21.64 -11.85
CA VAL A 730 -1.73 21.18 -12.82
C VAL A 730 -0.97 22.36 -13.42
N ASN A 731 -1.66 23.45 -13.79
CA ASN A 731 -1.04 24.62 -14.38
C ASN A 731 -0.12 25.39 -13.41
N PHE A 732 -0.21 25.14 -12.12
CA PHE A 732 0.66 25.74 -11.12
C PHE A 732 2.05 25.09 -11.08
N TYR A 733 2.17 23.80 -11.40
CA TYR A 733 3.40 23.03 -11.34
C TYR A 733 4.17 23.03 -12.67
N ASP A 734 5.50 23.08 -12.60
CA ASP A 734 6.38 22.95 -13.77
C ASP A 734 6.54 21.50 -14.21
N TYR A 735 6.43 20.56 -13.27
CA TYR A 735 6.45 19.11 -13.55
C TYR A 735 5.58 18.35 -12.55
N LEU A 736 5.17 17.16 -12.96
CA LEU A 736 4.34 16.27 -12.16
C LEU A 736 5.13 15.03 -11.77
N GLU A 737 5.02 14.65 -10.52
CA GLU A 737 5.67 13.47 -9.97
C GLU A 737 4.73 12.27 -9.98
N ILE A 738 5.26 11.10 -10.33
CA ILE A 738 4.55 9.82 -10.33
C ILE A 738 5.28 8.89 -9.39
N GLN A 739 4.58 8.36 -8.41
CA GLN A 739 5.17 7.46 -7.42
C GLN A 739 5.13 5.99 -7.84
N PRO A 740 6.08 5.16 -7.36
CA PRO A 740 6.10 3.73 -7.63
C PRO A 740 4.85 3.00 -7.10
N LEU A 741 4.43 1.94 -7.80
CA LEU A 741 3.25 1.13 -7.50
C LEU A 741 3.44 0.14 -6.32
N GLY A 742 4.30 0.41 -5.36
CA GLY A 742 4.60 -0.50 -4.24
C GLY A 742 3.47 -0.70 -3.22
N ASN A 743 2.37 0.06 -3.31
CA ASN A 743 1.27 0.02 -2.37
C ASN A 743 -0.01 -0.46 -3.07
N ASN A 744 -0.60 -1.59 -2.65
CA ASN A 744 -1.78 -2.20 -3.29
C ASN A 744 -3.02 -1.29 -3.34
N ARG A 745 -3.14 -0.31 -2.45
CA ARG A 745 -4.18 0.74 -2.53
C ARG A 745 -3.94 1.72 -3.68
N MET A 746 -2.73 1.83 -4.17
CA MET A 746 -2.29 2.79 -5.18
C MET A 746 -2.55 2.32 -6.62
N GLN A 747 -2.74 1.02 -6.90
CA GLN A 747 -2.95 0.54 -8.28
C GLN A 747 -4.20 1.13 -8.93
N LEU A 748 -5.30 1.20 -8.19
CA LEU A 748 -6.54 1.81 -8.69
C LEU A 748 -6.40 3.33 -8.86
N LEU A 749 -5.69 3.95 -7.92
CA LEU A 749 -5.44 5.39 -7.87
C LEU A 749 -4.53 5.86 -8.98
N VAL A 750 -3.43 5.16 -9.22
CA VAL A 750 -2.47 5.49 -10.29
C VAL A 750 -3.13 5.37 -11.66
N GLN A 751 -3.99 4.39 -11.87
CA GLN A 751 -4.77 4.32 -13.11
C GLN A 751 -5.69 5.54 -13.28
N THR A 752 -6.32 6.02 -12.20
CA THR A 752 -7.18 7.22 -12.23
C THR A 752 -6.35 8.49 -12.38
N VAL A 753 -5.22 8.61 -11.68
CA VAL A 753 -4.28 9.73 -11.81
C VAL A 753 -3.71 9.81 -13.22
N PHE A 754 -3.22 8.69 -13.78
CA PHE A 754 -2.75 8.64 -15.17
C PHE A 754 -3.82 9.01 -16.17
N TYR A 755 -5.04 8.59 -15.94
CA TYR A 755 -6.16 8.93 -16.80
C TYR A 755 -6.44 10.43 -16.80
N ASN A 756 -6.52 11.03 -15.61
CA ASN A 756 -6.82 12.45 -15.48
C ASN A 756 -5.63 13.32 -15.92
N LEU A 757 -4.40 12.96 -15.58
CA LEU A 757 -3.20 13.65 -16.04
C LEU A 757 -3.03 13.59 -17.56
N TRP A 758 -3.31 12.46 -18.17
CA TRP A 758 -3.30 12.34 -19.64
C TRP A 758 -4.34 13.24 -20.28
N LYS A 759 -5.54 13.31 -19.73
CA LYS A 759 -6.60 14.18 -20.20
C LYS A 759 -6.20 15.67 -20.15
N ILE A 760 -5.55 16.07 -19.06
CA ILE A 760 -5.05 17.44 -18.84
C ILE A 760 -3.84 17.73 -19.73
N PHE A 761 -2.89 16.80 -19.86
CA PHE A 761 -1.75 16.94 -20.78
C PHE A 761 -2.22 17.07 -22.23
N THR A 762 -3.29 16.37 -22.60
CA THR A 762 -3.94 16.51 -23.90
C THR A 762 -4.56 17.91 -24.06
N ILE A 763 -5.16 18.48 -23.02
CA ILE A 763 -5.71 19.85 -23.01
C ILE A 763 -4.58 20.88 -23.13
N HIS A 764 -3.47 20.71 -22.42
CA HIS A 764 -2.33 21.63 -22.49
C HIS A 764 -1.62 21.58 -23.86
N LEU A 765 -1.46 20.39 -24.43
CA LEU A 765 -0.97 20.22 -25.82
C LEU A 765 -1.92 20.86 -26.85
N MET A 766 -3.22 20.95 -26.53
CA MET A 766 -4.25 21.56 -27.37
C MET A 766 -4.12 23.07 -27.49
N CYS A 767 -3.73 23.74 -26.43
CA CYS A 767 -3.52 25.20 -26.47
C CYS A 767 -2.28 25.60 -27.29
N THR A 768 -1.39 24.66 -27.58
CA THR A 768 -0.12 24.89 -28.28
C THR A 768 -0.03 24.32 -29.70
N VAL A 769 -0.97 23.47 -30.15
CA VAL A 769 -0.91 22.78 -31.44
C VAL A 769 -2.19 22.99 -32.26
N LYS A 770 -2.02 23.31 -33.56
CA LYS A 770 -3.10 23.62 -34.50
C LYS A 770 -4.20 22.55 -34.55
N THR A 771 -5.43 23.01 -34.76
CA THR A 771 -6.73 22.33 -34.70
C THR A 771 -6.86 20.95 -35.38
N ASP A 772 -6.07 20.62 -36.39
CA ASP A 772 -6.23 19.39 -37.18
C ASP A 772 -5.68 18.13 -36.51
N ILE A 773 -4.61 18.25 -35.74
CA ILE A 773 -4.01 17.13 -34.98
C ILE A 773 -4.91 16.73 -33.80
N PHE A 774 -5.69 17.66 -33.32
CA PHE A 774 -6.62 17.52 -32.21
C PHE A 774 -7.81 16.61 -32.52
N GLN A 775 -8.44 16.77 -33.68
CA GLN A 775 -9.56 15.92 -34.10
C GLN A 775 -9.13 14.44 -34.25
N ILE A 776 -7.86 14.23 -34.62
CA ILE A 776 -7.27 12.89 -34.77
C ILE A 776 -7.05 12.26 -33.39
N LEU A 777 -6.55 13.01 -32.42
CA LEU A 777 -6.33 12.54 -31.06
C LEU A 777 -7.64 12.21 -30.34
N ILE A 778 -8.69 12.99 -30.50
CA ILE A 778 -10.04 12.70 -29.97
C ILE A 778 -10.61 11.41 -30.57
N ARG A 779 -10.47 11.18 -31.89
CA ARG A 779 -10.97 9.95 -32.54
C ARG A 779 -10.23 8.69 -32.06
N ILE A 780 -8.93 8.80 -31.81
CA ILE A 780 -8.12 7.71 -31.21
C ILE A 780 -8.61 7.44 -29.78
N PHE A 781 -8.98 8.47 -29.05
CA PHE A 781 -9.36 8.39 -27.64
C PHE A 781 -10.77 7.85 -27.40
N ASN A 782 -11.74 8.22 -28.18
CA ASN A 782 -13.14 7.77 -28.02
C ASN A 782 -13.34 6.27 -28.35
N ASN A 783 -12.35 5.61 -28.98
CA ASN A 783 -12.37 4.17 -29.27
C ASN A 783 -11.59 3.31 -28.27
N ARG A 784 -11.38 3.77 -27.08
CA ARG A 784 -10.42 3.36 -26.05
C ARG A 784 -10.50 1.91 -25.57
N TRP A 785 -11.68 1.37 -25.36
CA TRP A 785 -11.86 0.00 -24.87
C TRP A 785 -11.44 -1.10 -25.83
N LYS A 786 -11.36 -0.82 -27.12
CA LYS A 786 -10.87 -1.74 -28.14
C LYS A 786 -9.35 -1.85 -28.15
N PHE A 787 -8.62 -0.79 -27.78
CA PHE A 787 -7.15 -0.77 -27.83
C PHE A 787 -6.46 -1.60 -26.75
N ILE A 788 -7.08 -1.78 -25.61
CA ILE A 788 -6.49 -2.53 -24.47
C ILE A 788 -6.41 -4.05 -24.76
N ARG A 789 -7.22 -4.56 -25.70
CA ARG A 789 -7.27 -5.98 -26.08
C ARG A 789 -6.62 -6.31 -27.42
N MET A 790 -6.07 -5.34 -28.11
CA MET A 790 -5.46 -5.55 -29.44
C MET A 790 -3.96 -5.88 -29.30
N ASN A 791 -3.50 -6.82 -30.13
CA ASN A 791 -2.07 -7.07 -30.21
C ASN A 791 -1.35 -5.90 -30.95
N ARG A 792 -0.01 -5.88 -30.88
CA ARG A 792 0.82 -4.77 -31.37
C ARG A 792 0.65 -4.45 -32.86
N ARG A 793 0.35 -5.46 -33.69
CA ARG A 793 0.21 -5.32 -35.14
C ARG A 793 -1.14 -4.69 -35.50
N ASP A 794 -2.21 -5.20 -34.90
CA ASP A 794 -3.57 -4.71 -35.10
C ASP A 794 -3.74 -3.26 -34.59
N LEU A 795 -3.04 -2.90 -33.54
CA LEU A 795 -2.99 -1.53 -33.00
C LEU A 795 -2.36 -0.56 -34.00
N LEU A 796 -1.23 -0.92 -34.60
CA LEU A 796 -0.53 -0.09 -35.57
C LEU A 796 -1.34 0.08 -36.86
N ASP A 797 -1.97 -0.96 -37.33
CA ASP A 797 -2.82 -0.92 -38.54
C ASP A 797 -4.12 -0.13 -38.30
N HIS A 798 -4.68 -0.23 -37.09
CA HIS A 798 -5.85 0.57 -36.70
C HIS A 798 -5.52 2.07 -36.57
N ILE A 799 -4.37 2.42 -36.03
CA ILE A 799 -3.87 3.81 -35.98
C ILE A 799 -3.61 4.33 -37.40
N ARG A 800 -3.05 3.50 -38.29
CA ARG A 800 -2.77 3.84 -39.68
C ARG A 800 -4.06 4.15 -40.46
N ASN A 801 -5.11 3.37 -40.23
CA ASN A 801 -6.42 3.55 -40.86
C ASN A 801 -7.22 4.73 -40.31
N LEU A 802 -7.01 5.12 -39.03
CA LEU A 802 -7.66 6.26 -38.41
C LEU A 802 -7.03 7.60 -38.81
N VAL A 803 -5.74 7.62 -39.09
CA VAL A 803 -4.97 8.86 -39.33
C VAL A 803 -5.00 9.33 -40.80
N GLY A 804 -5.19 8.41 -41.76
CA GLY A 804 -5.40 8.75 -43.20
C GLY A 804 -4.27 9.58 -43.87
N ILE A 805 -3.03 9.56 -43.29
CA ILE A 805 -1.95 10.45 -43.72
C ILE A 805 -0.90 9.70 -44.51
N GLY A 806 -0.67 10.14 -45.76
CA GLY A 806 0.31 9.60 -46.69
C GLY A 806 1.76 10.06 -46.45
N ASN A 807 2.14 10.67 -45.33
CA ASN A 807 3.46 11.24 -45.16
C ASN A 807 4.30 10.45 -44.12
N ASN A 808 5.20 9.63 -44.61
CA ASN A 808 5.98 8.64 -43.83
C ASN A 808 6.87 9.25 -42.72
N HIS A 809 7.34 10.48 -42.83
CA HIS A 809 8.23 11.09 -41.82
C HIS A 809 7.50 11.51 -40.54
N PHE A 810 6.30 12.05 -40.64
CA PHE A 810 5.51 12.44 -39.48
C PHE A 810 4.99 11.21 -38.72
N PHE A 811 4.62 10.19 -39.47
CA PHE A 811 4.16 8.90 -38.92
C PHE A 811 5.30 8.18 -38.15
N CYS A 812 6.53 8.21 -38.67
CA CYS A 812 7.71 7.65 -37.99
C CYS A 812 8.06 8.41 -36.69
N PHE A 813 7.94 9.73 -36.65
CA PHE A 813 8.17 10.51 -35.44
C PHE A 813 7.06 10.27 -34.41
N PHE A 814 5.83 10.28 -34.84
CA PHE A 814 4.66 10.08 -33.97
C PHE A 814 4.61 8.65 -33.43
N THR A 815 4.85 7.65 -34.26
CA THR A 815 4.94 6.24 -33.83
C THR A 815 6.18 5.97 -32.97
N SER A 816 7.29 6.68 -33.18
CA SER A 816 8.48 6.60 -32.31
C SER A 816 8.18 7.15 -30.90
N GLN A 817 7.49 8.27 -30.77
CA GLN A 817 7.10 8.84 -29.49
C GLN A 817 6.04 7.99 -28.77
N ILE A 818 5.04 7.53 -29.49
CA ILE A 818 4.04 6.58 -28.97
C ILE A 818 4.71 5.25 -28.62
N ARG A 819 5.66 4.77 -29.41
CA ARG A 819 6.42 3.54 -29.14
C ARG A 819 7.28 3.67 -27.89
N LYS A 820 7.97 4.80 -27.67
CA LYS A 820 8.69 5.10 -26.45
C LYS A 820 7.75 5.17 -25.26
N PHE A 821 6.61 5.80 -25.43
CA PHE A 821 5.58 5.92 -24.40
C PHE A 821 4.99 4.55 -24.01
N PHE A 822 4.59 3.71 -24.98
CA PHE A 822 4.06 2.38 -24.69
C PHE A 822 5.16 1.40 -24.24
N GLN A 823 6.41 1.53 -24.69
CA GLN A 823 7.51 0.76 -24.12
C GLN A 823 7.74 1.12 -22.65
N HIS A 824 7.64 2.38 -22.27
CA HIS A 824 7.68 2.78 -20.86
C HIS A 824 6.44 2.28 -20.07
N LEU A 825 5.26 2.32 -20.67
CA LEU A 825 4.03 1.85 -20.03
C LEU A 825 4.04 0.33 -19.81
N PHE A 826 4.51 -0.45 -20.82
CA PHE A 826 4.57 -1.92 -20.72
C PHE A 826 5.78 -2.44 -19.96
N CYS A 827 6.91 -1.73 -19.94
CA CYS A 827 8.02 -2.06 -19.04
C CYS A 827 7.68 -1.77 -17.58
N SER A 828 6.86 -0.74 -17.32
CA SER A 828 6.38 -0.43 -15.96
C SER A 828 5.26 -1.35 -15.48
N ALA A 829 4.54 -2.02 -16.37
CA ALA A 829 3.48 -2.97 -16.05
C ALA A 829 3.95 -4.43 -15.88
N GLN A 830 5.26 -4.69 -16.10
CA GLN A 830 5.86 -6.03 -15.92
C GLN A 830 6.82 -6.11 -14.70
N ILE A 831 6.83 -5.09 -13.82
CA ILE A 831 7.53 -5.15 -12.53
C ILE A 831 6.53 -5.24 -11.40
#